data_0e4c775a61ac467262b04eecb23df5a7
#
_entry.id   0e4c775a61ac467262b04eecb23df5a7
#
_cell.length_a   1.000
_cell.length_b   1.000
_cell.length_c   1.000
_cell.angle_alpha   90.00
_cell.angle_beta   90.00
_cell.angle_gamma   90.00
#
_symmetry.space_group_name_H-M   'P 1'
#
loop_
_entity.id
_entity.type
_entity.pdbx_description
1 polymer ?
#
loop_
_entity_poly.entity_id
_entity_poly.type
_entity_poly.pdbx_seq_one_letter_code
_entity_poly.pdbx_strand_id
1 'polypeptide(L)'
;MRKTAVPVNAPTLLPMEMKRRTIASLMPHPVNGGQAEDFTIITSAQRGYPGFPGRVGRTREESEPHWESPVRARQGAPNIVIVFMDDMGWADVGCYGSEIATPNIDALAARGIRFSHYTTHPICSPARAALLTGRNAHSVATGWLAQNNPGFPGYFGDIPLDAPTIAETLRAAGYATIAVGKWHNSTDGVRPNPTWPTYRGFDRFYGFLEGETGYFFPARILYNNIVAPIDAYPEGYYATDDWMEKAIGFLTEIRNHDPTRPFFLYVANNAVHGPLQAKEADLAKYVGHYDAGWDAVRAARFQRQMAMGLVPAGTRLAERDPAVPAWDEVPADQQRLFARHMETYAAMLDCADQNLGRLVALLDELGELANTIFVFSSDNGGTNSAGPAGALHFSRRYAALPGLPVELDLEREAWVGTGRGSAVYPTGWAQVSNTPFPSYKTYTGGGGRRVSFIVSWPDKLADCGAIRSQFAHVIDVMPTLLDLADVPVLAESHGKPAKPMQGKSLASVLRDAEAPAPRHEQYYECWANRAYYRDGWVAVSLQKRGEAIDFDNWTLHAHAEDFSESMDLRRQHPQKLAELVEAFDEAAWANMVYPLDNRTPARRFLEGPPHLRPAAESRRRFLPNAQTVHRNVIAPLIANRNFTIVARFRHGAGDRGVLLAIGDVAGGLVLYIENGALRLTYNGFGRFHALAGPAVPEGECSAALEYEALGRRRGRGRLALEGGEVGEWGELSPTLMGGFHEGLDIGLDRRAPVDWELWERHGIFRYRGTIRDVVIESGPFAPDMSFARE
;
A
#
# COMPACT_ATOMS: atom_id res chain seq x y z
N MET A 1 -32.39 0.52 47.98
CA MET A 1 -32.23 1.47 49.10
C MET A 1 -31.45 2.68 48.59
N ARG A 2 -32.11 3.84 48.71
CA ARG A 2 -31.65 5.23 48.61
C ARG A 2 -30.43 5.59 47.72
N LYS A 3 -30.76 6.21 46.60
CA LYS A 3 -29.90 7.10 45.79
C LYS A 3 -29.63 8.39 46.59
N THR A 4 -28.39 8.78 46.71
CA THR A 4 -27.98 10.14 47.09
C THR A 4 -27.43 10.85 45.85
N ALA A 5 -28.15 11.90 45.43
CA ALA A 5 -27.74 12.81 44.37
C ALA A 5 -26.82 13.88 44.96
N VAL A 6 -25.74 14.19 44.22
CA VAL A 6 -24.86 15.34 44.48
C VAL A 6 -25.33 16.49 43.59
N PRO A 7 -25.50 17.71 44.09
CA PRO A 7 -25.95 18.84 43.29
C PRO A 7 -24.76 19.46 42.51
N VAL A 8 -24.99 19.67 41.22
CA VAL A 8 -24.10 20.45 40.34
C VAL A 8 -24.42 21.93 40.52
N ASN A 9 -23.49 22.70 41.01
CA ASN A 9 -23.55 24.16 41.06
C ASN A 9 -23.40 24.76 39.67
N ALA A 10 -24.44 25.45 39.21
CA ALA A 10 -24.38 26.30 38.03
C ALA A 10 -23.76 27.67 38.39
N PRO A 11 -22.90 28.26 37.55
CA PRO A 11 -22.42 29.60 37.80
C PRO A 11 -23.48 30.66 37.50
N THR A 12 -23.70 31.51 38.46
CA THR A 12 -24.60 32.67 38.43
C THR A 12 -24.07 33.70 37.43
N LEU A 13 -24.82 33.98 36.38
CA LEU A 13 -24.62 35.12 35.50
C LEU A 13 -25.06 36.40 36.19
N LEU A 14 -24.15 37.30 36.45
CA LEU A 14 -24.45 38.69 36.85
C LEU A 14 -24.93 39.48 35.60
N PRO A 15 -25.97 40.32 35.74
CA PRO A 15 -26.45 41.16 34.65
C PRO A 15 -25.49 42.32 34.40
N MET A 16 -24.89 42.40 33.23
CA MET A 16 -24.20 43.61 32.76
C MET A 16 -25.28 44.65 32.35
N GLU A 17 -25.47 45.66 33.18
CA GLU A 17 -26.14 46.87 32.76
C GLU A 17 -25.31 47.62 31.71
N MET A 18 -25.78 47.56 30.49
CA MET A 18 -25.26 48.38 29.40
C MET A 18 -25.86 49.78 29.51
N LYS A 19 -25.07 50.73 30.07
CA LYS A 19 -25.34 52.16 30.04
C LYS A 19 -25.45 52.61 28.59
N ARG A 20 -26.69 53.02 28.20
CA ARG A 20 -26.93 53.79 26.97
C ARG A 20 -26.13 55.11 27.04
N ARG A 21 -25.02 55.24 26.38
CA ARG A 21 -24.40 56.52 26.05
C ARG A 21 -25.10 57.06 24.80
N THR A 22 -25.81 58.17 24.98
CA THR A 22 -26.35 58.98 23.94
C THR A 22 -25.22 59.56 23.09
N ILE A 23 -25.15 59.18 21.82
CA ILE A 23 -24.27 59.82 20.82
C ILE A 23 -24.97 61.09 20.40
N ALA A 24 -24.78 62.19 21.16
CA ALA A 24 -25.09 63.51 20.75
C ALA A 24 -23.86 64.36 21.13
N SER A 25 -22.97 64.57 20.16
CA SER A 25 -22.00 65.62 20.06
C SER A 25 -20.69 65.18 19.37
N LEU A 26 -20.75 65.04 18.08
CA LEU A 26 -19.59 65.23 17.18
C LEU A 26 -20.14 65.74 15.81
N MET A 27 -20.56 67.00 15.82
CA MET A 27 -20.69 67.74 14.61
C MET A 27 -19.32 68.33 14.31
N PRO A 28 -18.70 68.09 13.19
CA PRO A 28 -17.57 68.90 12.73
C PRO A 28 -18.09 70.24 12.19
N HIS A 29 -17.35 71.30 12.52
CA HIS A 29 -17.56 72.65 11.96
C HIS A 29 -17.60 72.66 10.43
N PRO A 30 -18.35 73.59 9.79
CA PRO A 30 -18.44 73.64 8.33
C PRO A 30 -17.11 74.08 7.72
N VAL A 31 -16.53 73.21 6.88
CA VAL A 31 -15.47 73.59 5.96
C VAL A 31 -16.16 73.89 4.61
N ASN A 32 -15.86 75.08 4.10
CA ASN A 32 -16.44 75.63 2.90
C ASN A 32 -16.22 74.75 1.66
N GLY A 33 -17.32 74.69 0.84
CA GLY A 33 -17.26 74.58 -0.61
C GLY A 33 -16.67 73.32 -1.22
N GLY A 34 -17.37 72.17 -1.08
CA GLY A 34 -17.20 71.00 -1.94
C GLY A 34 -18.57 70.51 -2.33
N GLN A 35 -18.76 70.12 -3.59
CA GLN A 35 -19.98 69.53 -4.14
C GLN A 35 -20.55 68.47 -3.19
N ALA A 36 -21.85 68.54 -2.89
CA ALA A 36 -22.58 67.53 -2.18
C ALA A 36 -22.45 66.21 -2.95
N GLU A 37 -21.62 65.28 -2.45
CA GLU A 37 -21.71 63.90 -2.89
C GLU A 37 -23.10 63.39 -2.48
N ASP A 38 -23.90 63.08 -3.49
CA ASP A 38 -25.19 62.41 -3.32
C ASP A 38 -24.96 61.08 -2.60
N PHE A 39 -25.16 61.05 -1.31
CA PHE A 39 -25.25 59.79 -0.55
C PHE A 39 -26.50 59.06 -1.01
N THR A 40 -26.36 58.26 -2.06
CA THR A 40 -27.40 57.33 -2.48
C THR A 40 -27.74 56.45 -1.29
N ILE A 41 -28.89 56.66 -0.65
CA ILE A 41 -29.38 55.75 0.38
C ILE A 41 -29.59 54.39 -0.29
N ILE A 42 -28.68 53.47 -0.05
CA ILE A 42 -28.79 52.08 -0.53
C ILE A 42 -30.13 51.54 0.07
N THR A 43 -31.11 51.34 -0.80
CA THR A 43 -32.40 50.76 -0.41
C THR A 43 -32.21 49.33 0.16
N SER A 44 -33.18 48.87 0.96
CA SER A 44 -33.12 47.51 1.52
C SER A 44 -33.04 46.42 0.48
N ALA A 45 -33.50 46.65 -0.76
CA ALA A 45 -33.38 45.77 -1.91
C ALA A 45 -31.94 45.70 -2.47
N GLN A 46 -31.06 46.68 -2.19
CA GLN A 46 -29.68 46.72 -2.61
C GLN A 46 -28.71 46.20 -1.56
N ARG A 47 -29.23 45.85 -0.36
CA ARG A 47 -28.46 45.24 0.77
C ARG A 47 -28.64 43.76 0.78
N GLY A 48 -28.21 43.05 -0.22
CA GLY A 48 -28.21 41.58 -0.24
C GLY A 48 -26.84 41.00 0.09
N TYR A 49 -26.79 39.73 0.50
CA TYR A 49 -25.53 38.96 0.54
C TYR A 49 -25.22 38.45 -0.87
N PRO A 50 -24.13 38.92 -1.52
CA PRO A 50 -23.77 38.48 -2.88
C PRO A 50 -23.68 36.96 -2.95
N GLY A 51 -24.35 36.39 -3.96
CA GLY A 51 -24.31 34.92 -4.19
C GLY A 51 -25.32 34.13 -3.34
N PHE A 52 -26.09 34.76 -2.43
CA PHE A 52 -27.13 34.04 -1.71
C PHE A 52 -28.42 33.96 -2.57
N PRO A 53 -28.90 32.72 -2.89
CA PRO A 53 -30.07 32.55 -3.77
C PRO A 53 -31.41 32.92 -3.11
N GLY A 54 -31.47 33.01 -1.81
CA GLY A 54 -32.65 33.48 -1.06
C GLY A 54 -32.72 35.00 -0.95
N ARG A 55 -33.61 35.51 -0.09
CA ARG A 55 -33.71 36.91 0.19
C ARG A 55 -33.47 37.20 1.66
N VAL A 56 -32.63 38.14 2.02
CA VAL A 56 -32.34 38.56 3.38
C VAL A 56 -32.90 39.96 3.64
N GLY A 57 -33.94 40.05 4.51
CA GLY A 57 -34.46 41.28 5.07
C GLY A 57 -33.83 41.55 6.43
N ARG A 58 -34.37 42.56 7.15
CA ARG A 58 -33.92 42.87 8.52
C ARG A 58 -34.44 41.88 9.56
N THR A 59 -35.58 41.27 9.26
CA THR A 59 -36.21 40.29 10.13
C THR A 59 -36.38 38.93 9.41
N ARG A 60 -36.72 37.90 10.17
CA ARG A 60 -37.00 36.58 9.60
C ARG A 60 -38.25 36.60 8.70
N GLU A 61 -39.24 37.40 9.07
CA GLU A 61 -40.51 37.55 8.34
C GLU A 61 -40.32 38.24 6.98
N GLU A 62 -39.33 39.12 6.86
CA GLU A 62 -38.95 39.80 5.60
C GLU A 62 -38.00 38.98 4.74
N SER A 63 -37.52 37.80 5.21
CA SER A 63 -36.48 36.99 4.58
C SER A 63 -37.06 35.69 4.04
N GLU A 64 -36.46 35.23 2.92
CA GLU A 64 -36.72 33.92 2.32
C GLU A 64 -35.46 33.06 2.45
N PRO A 65 -35.51 31.96 3.20
CA PRO A 65 -34.37 31.05 3.31
C PRO A 65 -34.18 30.33 1.98
N HIS A 66 -32.89 30.03 1.67
CA HIS A 66 -32.54 29.10 0.65
C HIS A 66 -31.85 27.91 1.30
N TRP A 67 -32.21 26.70 0.89
CA TRP A 67 -31.65 25.46 1.34
C TRP A 67 -31.04 24.77 0.13
N GLU A 68 -29.72 24.60 0.15
CA GLU A 68 -29.07 23.79 -0.87
C GLU A 68 -29.61 22.35 -0.78
N SER A 69 -30.05 21.82 -1.90
CA SER A 69 -30.42 20.41 -1.96
C SER A 69 -29.17 19.54 -1.80
N PRO A 70 -29.16 18.54 -0.92
CA PRO A 70 -28.04 17.63 -0.83
C PRO A 70 -27.85 16.92 -2.16
N VAL A 71 -26.58 16.78 -2.59
CA VAL A 71 -26.23 16.02 -3.79
C VAL A 71 -26.65 14.56 -3.57
N ARG A 72 -27.44 14.04 -4.48
CA ARG A 72 -27.93 12.66 -4.48
C ARG A 72 -27.57 11.99 -5.80
N ALA A 73 -27.17 10.73 -5.72
CA ALA A 73 -27.00 9.90 -6.90
C ALA A 73 -28.36 9.71 -7.62
N ARG A 74 -28.32 9.42 -8.92
CA ARG A 74 -29.55 9.12 -9.64
C ARG A 74 -30.25 7.90 -9.03
N GLN A 75 -31.59 7.89 -9.12
CA GLN A 75 -32.37 6.75 -8.64
C GLN A 75 -31.99 5.47 -9.38
N GLY A 76 -31.78 4.37 -8.63
CA GLY A 76 -31.36 3.08 -9.16
C GLY A 76 -29.90 3.01 -9.61
N ALA A 77 -29.06 4.00 -9.23
CA ALA A 77 -27.61 3.91 -9.45
C ALA A 77 -27.03 2.66 -8.79
N PRO A 78 -26.14 1.90 -9.47
CA PRO A 78 -25.57 0.69 -8.92
C PRO A 78 -24.60 0.98 -7.77
N ASN A 79 -24.46 0.07 -6.82
CA ASN A 79 -23.28 0.03 -5.96
C ASN A 79 -22.06 -0.42 -6.77
N ILE A 80 -20.88 -0.02 -6.34
CA ILE A 80 -19.61 -0.35 -7.00
C ILE A 80 -18.64 -0.90 -5.98
N VAL A 81 -18.09 -2.08 -6.23
CA VAL A 81 -17.06 -2.72 -5.42
C VAL A 81 -15.85 -3.04 -6.30
N ILE A 82 -14.68 -2.53 -5.93
CA ILE A 82 -13.40 -2.96 -6.51
C ILE A 82 -12.66 -3.79 -5.47
N VAL A 83 -12.39 -5.05 -5.77
CA VAL A 83 -11.51 -5.92 -4.99
C VAL A 83 -10.17 -5.99 -5.73
N PHE A 84 -9.14 -5.37 -5.16
CA PHE A 84 -7.83 -5.22 -5.80
C PHE A 84 -6.77 -5.91 -4.95
N MET A 85 -6.26 -7.02 -5.47
CA MET A 85 -5.25 -7.85 -4.82
C MET A 85 -3.85 -7.25 -5.00
N ASP A 86 -2.89 -7.75 -4.25
CA ASP A 86 -1.49 -7.29 -4.23
C ASP A 86 -0.56 -8.46 -4.56
N ASP A 87 0.25 -8.34 -5.61
CA ASP A 87 1.19 -9.37 -6.08
C ASP A 87 0.56 -10.71 -6.49
N MET A 88 -0.72 -10.75 -6.84
CA MET A 88 -1.39 -11.95 -7.29
C MET A 88 -1.19 -12.16 -8.79
N GLY A 89 -0.66 -13.32 -9.18
CA GLY A 89 -0.44 -13.69 -10.57
C GLY A 89 -1.72 -13.99 -11.34
N TRP A 90 -1.62 -14.01 -12.68
CA TRP A 90 -2.74 -14.25 -13.59
C TRP A 90 -3.43 -15.59 -13.37
N ALA A 91 -2.67 -16.61 -12.93
CA ALA A 91 -3.12 -17.99 -12.82
C ALA A 91 -3.52 -18.40 -11.39
N ASP A 92 -3.64 -17.47 -10.42
CA ASP A 92 -3.76 -17.84 -9.00
C ASP A 92 -5.19 -18.09 -8.52
N VAL A 93 -6.22 -17.70 -9.29
CA VAL A 93 -7.64 -17.98 -8.95
C VAL A 93 -8.21 -19.13 -9.75
N GLY A 94 -9.16 -19.89 -9.18
CA GLY A 94 -9.74 -21.09 -9.78
C GLY A 94 -10.29 -20.86 -11.19
N CYS A 95 -11.03 -19.78 -11.41
CA CYS A 95 -11.56 -19.41 -12.74
C CYS A 95 -10.49 -18.97 -13.76
N TYR A 96 -9.19 -18.89 -13.35
CA TYR A 96 -8.03 -18.75 -14.24
C TYR A 96 -7.08 -19.96 -14.19
N GLY A 97 -7.54 -21.09 -13.69
CA GLY A 97 -6.86 -22.37 -13.77
C GLY A 97 -6.08 -22.78 -12.52
N SER A 98 -6.19 -22.07 -11.40
CA SER A 98 -5.57 -22.46 -10.13
C SER A 98 -6.20 -23.67 -9.48
N GLU A 99 -5.43 -24.35 -8.63
CA GLU A 99 -5.89 -25.35 -7.66
C GLU A 99 -6.25 -24.72 -6.32
N ILE A 100 -5.92 -23.44 -6.11
CA ILE A 100 -6.26 -22.72 -4.89
C ILE A 100 -7.78 -22.55 -4.82
N ALA A 101 -8.36 -22.83 -3.67
CA ALA A 101 -9.80 -22.68 -3.46
C ALA A 101 -10.21 -21.21 -3.43
N THR A 102 -10.93 -20.76 -4.47
CA THR A 102 -11.44 -19.40 -4.61
C THR A 102 -12.92 -19.39 -5.03
N PRO A 103 -13.82 -20.11 -4.31
CA PRO A 103 -15.20 -20.32 -4.74
C PRO A 103 -16.01 -19.02 -4.86
N ASN A 104 -15.72 -17.99 -4.07
CA ASN A 104 -16.44 -16.71 -4.12
C ASN A 104 -15.99 -15.85 -5.32
N ILE A 105 -14.69 -15.82 -5.62
CA ILE A 105 -14.14 -15.18 -6.83
C ILE A 105 -14.65 -15.92 -8.08
N ASP A 106 -14.64 -17.25 -8.07
CA ASP A 106 -15.13 -18.08 -9.16
C ASP A 106 -16.65 -17.87 -9.40
N ALA A 107 -17.43 -17.68 -8.32
CA ALA A 107 -18.83 -17.33 -8.42
C ALA A 107 -19.05 -15.92 -9.00
N LEU A 108 -18.21 -14.94 -8.71
CA LEU A 108 -18.25 -13.62 -9.37
C LEU A 108 -17.95 -13.77 -10.87
N ALA A 109 -16.97 -14.60 -11.24
CA ALA A 109 -16.64 -14.87 -12.63
C ALA A 109 -17.79 -15.58 -13.36
N ALA A 110 -18.48 -16.53 -12.71
CA ALA A 110 -19.63 -17.22 -13.26
C ALA A 110 -20.84 -16.30 -13.50
N ARG A 111 -21.00 -15.25 -12.69
CA ARG A 111 -22.04 -14.21 -12.80
C ARG A 111 -21.57 -12.97 -13.56
N GLY A 112 -20.37 -12.99 -14.12
CA GLY A 112 -19.72 -11.87 -14.76
C GLY A 112 -18.97 -12.28 -16.01
N ILE A 113 -18.04 -11.45 -16.41
CA ILE A 113 -17.20 -11.59 -17.59
C ILE A 113 -15.74 -11.58 -17.17
N ARG A 114 -14.96 -12.56 -17.67
CA ARG A 114 -13.51 -12.65 -17.50
C ARG A 114 -12.80 -12.10 -18.73
N PHE A 115 -11.68 -11.43 -18.54
CA PHE A 115 -10.82 -10.99 -19.63
C PHE A 115 -9.55 -11.84 -19.70
N SER A 116 -9.25 -12.44 -20.84
CA SER A 116 -8.01 -13.16 -21.07
C SER A 116 -6.85 -12.23 -21.42
N HIS A 117 -7.14 -10.99 -21.87
CA HIS A 117 -6.13 -10.02 -22.28
C HIS A 117 -6.28 -8.67 -21.57
N TYR A 118 -6.30 -8.70 -20.25
CA TYR A 118 -6.22 -7.51 -19.42
C TYR A 118 -4.81 -7.33 -18.85
N THR A 119 -4.35 -6.07 -18.82
CA THR A 119 -3.00 -5.70 -18.38
C THR A 119 -3.04 -4.56 -17.37
N THR A 120 -1.98 -4.46 -16.57
CA THR A 120 -1.77 -3.42 -15.58
C THR A 120 -0.32 -2.91 -15.64
N HIS A 121 0.05 -1.95 -14.80
CA HIS A 121 1.45 -1.64 -14.57
C HIS A 121 2.14 -2.79 -13.82
N PRO A 122 3.42 -3.08 -14.11
CA PRO A 122 4.09 -4.21 -13.47
C PRO A 122 4.57 -3.93 -12.03
N ILE A 123 3.98 -2.94 -11.35
CA ILE A 123 4.29 -2.59 -9.96
C ILE A 123 3.14 -1.81 -9.29
N CYS A 124 2.99 -1.95 -7.97
CA CYS A 124 1.79 -1.59 -7.21
C CYS A 124 1.39 -0.10 -7.23
N SER A 125 2.23 0.88 -6.81
CA SER A 125 1.79 2.30 -6.78
C SER A 125 1.32 2.81 -8.13
N PRO A 126 2.05 2.58 -9.25
CA PRO A 126 1.61 2.95 -10.59
C PRO A 126 0.27 2.33 -10.98
N ALA A 127 0.09 1.02 -10.72
CA ALA A 127 -1.15 0.33 -11.03
C ALA A 127 -2.34 0.89 -10.24
N ARG A 128 -2.16 1.16 -8.94
CA ARG A 128 -3.20 1.73 -8.06
C ARG A 128 -3.55 3.16 -8.46
N ALA A 129 -2.56 4.00 -8.78
CA ALA A 129 -2.80 5.34 -9.30
C ALA A 129 -3.54 5.32 -10.64
N ALA A 130 -3.16 4.43 -11.55
CA ALA A 130 -3.79 4.26 -12.84
C ALA A 130 -5.26 3.79 -12.72
N LEU A 131 -5.53 2.81 -11.86
CA LEU A 131 -6.87 2.34 -11.52
C LEU A 131 -7.76 3.49 -11.02
N LEU A 132 -7.26 4.23 -10.03
CA LEU A 132 -8.02 5.25 -9.34
C LEU A 132 -8.27 6.50 -10.19
N THR A 133 -7.42 6.79 -11.18
CA THR A 133 -7.50 8.03 -11.96
C THR A 133 -7.92 7.84 -13.41
N GLY A 134 -7.90 6.62 -13.95
CA GLY A 134 -8.13 6.33 -15.37
C GLY A 134 -7.08 6.97 -16.29
N ARG A 135 -5.86 7.17 -15.77
CA ARG A 135 -4.74 7.80 -16.49
C ARG A 135 -3.48 6.99 -16.33
N ASN A 136 -2.58 7.07 -17.30
CA ASN A 136 -1.27 6.45 -17.21
C ASN A 136 -0.52 6.97 -15.96
N ALA A 137 0.14 6.10 -15.24
CA ALA A 137 0.73 6.41 -13.95
C ALA A 137 1.76 7.56 -14.02
N HIS A 138 2.59 7.60 -15.06
CA HIS A 138 3.56 8.68 -15.27
C HIS A 138 2.87 10.03 -15.52
N SER A 139 1.76 10.03 -16.25
CA SER A 139 0.97 11.26 -16.51
C SER A 139 0.36 11.85 -15.23
N VAL A 140 0.24 11.03 -14.17
CA VAL A 140 -0.22 11.45 -12.85
C VAL A 140 0.91 11.36 -11.80
N ALA A 141 2.15 11.52 -12.23
CA ALA A 141 3.35 11.64 -11.40
C ALA A 141 3.66 10.42 -10.51
N THR A 142 3.06 9.27 -10.77
CA THR A 142 3.20 8.04 -9.97
C THR A 142 3.75 6.88 -10.79
N GLY A 143 4.67 7.16 -11.73
CA GLY A 143 5.34 6.15 -12.55
C GLY A 143 6.21 5.16 -11.76
N TRP A 144 6.36 5.37 -10.45
CA TRP A 144 7.13 4.55 -9.54
C TRP A 144 6.44 4.37 -8.20
N LEU A 145 7.09 3.58 -7.28
CA LEU A 145 6.64 3.44 -5.90
C LEU A 145 6.59 4.82 -5.22
N ALA A 146 5.49 5.12 -4.55
CA ALA A 146 5.21 6.43 -3.98
C ALA A 146 6.33 6.96 -3.06
N GLN A 147 6.97 6.09 -2.28
CA GLN A 147 8.07 6.46 -1.38
C GLN A 147 9.41 6.76 -2.08
N ASN A 148 9.53 6.51 -3.39
CA ASN A 148 10.79 6.60 -4.14
C ASN A 148 10.75 7.74 -5.16
N ASN A 149 10.69 8.98 -4.69
CA ASN A 149 10.66 10.16 -5.57
C ASN A 149 12.08 10.52 -6.08
N PRO A 150 12.37 10.32 -7.38
CA PRO A 150 13.67 10.68 -7.97
C PRO A 150 13.76 12.16 -8.39
N GLY A 151 12.70 12.96 -8.21
CA GLY A 151 12.69 14.38 -8.54
C GLY A 151 12.30 14.74 -9.97
N PHE A 152 11.66 13.83 -10.72
CA PHE A 152 11.21 14.07 -12.09
C PHE A 152 9.68 14.04 -12.20
N PRO A 153 9.08 14.78 -13.18
CA PRO A 153 7.63 15.00 -13.25
C PRO A 153 6.78 13.73 -13.24
N GLY A 154 7.20 12.69 -13.96
CA GLY A 154 6.47 11.41 -14.01
C GLY A 154 6.56 10.56 -12.74
N TYR A 155 7.35 10.99 -11.72
CA TYR A 155 7.78 10.13 -10.61
C TYR A 155 7.72 10.80 -9.23
N PHE A 156 6.96 11.87 -9.06
CA PHE A 156 6.85 12.55 -7.75
C PHE A 156 6.21 11.68 -6.66
N GLY A 157 5.47 10.64 -7.05
CA GLY A 157 4.91 9.64 -6.14
C GLY A 157 3.55 10.01 -5.53
N ASP A 158 3.10 11.24 -5.69
CA ASP A 158 1.80 11.73 -5.24
C ASP A 158 0.89 12.00 -6.45
N ILE A 159 -0.32 11.46 -6.44
CA ILE A 159 -1.32 11.76 -7.47
C ILE A 159 -1.67 13.26 -7.40
N PRO A 160 -1.46 14.05 -8.47
CA PRO A 160 -1.70 15.49 -8.43
C PRO A 160 -3.20 15.81 -8.31
N LEU A 161 -3.52 16.95 -7.71
CA LEU A 161 -4.90 17.34 -7.43
C LEU A 161 -5.74 17.63 -8.68
N ASP A 162 -5.12 17.93 -9.82
CA ASP A 162 -5.76 18.08 -11.12
C ASP A 162 -6.04 16.72 -11.83
N ALA A 163 -5.70 15.61 -11.19
CA ALA A 163 -6.08 14.27 -11.63
C ALA A 163 -7.11 13.67 -10.65
N PRO A 164 -8.41 13.97 -10.82
CA PRO A 164 -9.43 13.47 -9.91
C PRO A 164 -9.47 11.95 -9.92
N THR A 165 -9.68 11.37 -8.74
CA THR A 165 -9.88 9.94 -8.56
C THR A 165 -11.33 9.55 -8.85
N ILE A 166 -11.56 8.25 -9.05
CA ILE A 166 -12.91 7.69 -9.14
C ILE A 166 -13.73 7.99 -7.88
N ALA A 167 -13.10 7.98 -6.69
CA ALA A 167 -13.80 8.31 -5.44
C ALA A 167 -14.23 9.77 -5.37
N GLU A 168 -13.38 10.73 -5.81
CA GLU A 168 -13.75 12.14 -5.91
C GLU A 168 -14.92 12.32 -6.88
N THR A 169 -14.91 11.64 -8.01
CA THR A 169 -15.94 11.72 -9.05
C THR A 169 -17.26 11.13 -8.56
N LEU A 170 -17.25 9.94 -7.97
CA LEU A 170 -18.45 9.28 -7.46
C LEU A 170 -19.03 10.01 -6.24
N ARG A 171 -18.17 10.53 -5.34
CA ARG A 171 -18.63 11.35 -4.21
C ARG A 171 -19.34 12.62 -4.68
N ALA A 172 -18.79 13.29 -5.71
CA ALA A 172 -19.44 14.45 -6.32
C ALA A 172 -20.80 14.10 -6.98
N ALA A 173 -20.98 12.84 -7.39
CA ALA A 173 -22.25 12.31 -7.91
C ALA A 173 -23.18 11.75 -6.81
N GLY A 174 -22.86 11.92 -5.52
CA GLY A 174 -23.73 11.56 -4.41
C GLY A 174 -23.50 10.17 -3.80
N TYR A 175 -22.49 9.43 -4.26
CA TYR A 175 -22.12 8.13 -3.66
C TYR A 175 -21.51 8.30 -2.27
N ALA A 176 -21.69 7.31 -1.41
CA ALA A 176 -20.83 7.09 -0.26
C ALA A 176 -19.54 6.40 -0.72
N THR A 177 -18.39 6.85 -0.25
CA THR A 177 -17.10 6.38 -0.76
C THR A 177 -16.23 5.81 0.36
N ILE A 178 -15.82 4.56 0.24
CA ILE A 178 -15.14 3.79 1.28
C ILE A 178 -13.89 3.15 0.69
N ALA A 179 -12.77 3.21 1.42
CA ALA A 179 -11.59 2.41 1.12
C ALA A 179 -11.11 1.67 2.37
N VAL A 180 -10.70 0.41 2.19
CA VAL A 180 -10.06 -0.40 3.22
C VAL A 180 -8.79 -1.05 2.70
N GLY A 181 -7.77 -1.19 3.58
CA GLY A 181 -6.51 -1.84 3.28
C GLY A 181 -5.41 -0.91 2.76
N LYS A 182 -4.71 -1.32 1.71
CA LYS A 182 -3.49 -0.66 1.18
C LYS A 182 -3.79 0.56 0.31
N TRP A 183 -3.18 1.71 0.66
CA TRP A 183 -3.24 2.92 -0.17
C TRP A 183 -2.09 3.04 -1.17
N HIS A 184 -0.87 3.11 -0.71
CA HIS A 184 0.39 3.16 -1.46
C HIS A 184 0.49 4.26 -2.54
N ASN A 185 -0.21 5.39 -2.36
CA ASN A 185 -0.22 6.54 -3.29
C ASN A 185 0.03 7.88 -2.57
N SER A 186 0.88 7.85 -1.52
CA SER A 186 1.33 9.04 -0.81
C SER A 186 2.81 8.94 -0.46
N THR A 187 3.56 10.02 -0.69
CA THR A 187 4.99 10.11 -0.35
C THR A 187 5.21 10.40 1.13
N ASP A 188 4.33 11.15 1.78
CA ASP A 188 4.39 11.46 3.22
C ASP A 188 3.32 10.66 3.98
N GLY A 189 3.74 9.55 4.58
CA GLY A 189 2.91 8.75 5.49
C GLY A 189 2.86 9.30 6.92
N VAL A 190 3.60 10.36 7.26
CA VAL A 190 3.73 10.86 8.64
C VAL A 190 2.63 11.85 9.00
N ARG A 191 2.39 12.81 8.12
CA ARG A 191 1.47 13.93 8.34
C ARG A 191 0.31 13.89 7.36
N PRO A 192 -0.94 14.09 7.85
CA PRO A 192 -2.09 14.23 6.97
C PRO A 192 -1.83 15.31 5.91
N ASN A 193 -2.06 14.98 4.66
CA ASN A 193 -1.81 15.85 3.52
C ASN A 193 -2.80 15.55 2.38
N PRO A 194 -2.88 16.39 1.32
CA PRO A 194 -3.87 16.23 0.25
C PRO A 194 -3.81 14.94 -0.56
N THR A 195 -2.81 14.07 -0.33
CA THR A 195 -2.66 12.81 -1.06
C THR A 195 -3.21 11.59 -0.29
N TRP A 196 -3.64 11.78 0.97
CA TRP A 196 -4.23 10.72 1.77
C TRP A 196 -5.66 10.39 1.31
N PRO A 197 -6.17 9.17 1.54
CA PRO A 197 -7.43 8.69 0.97
C PRO A 197 -8.63 9.61 1.20
N THR A 198 -8.81 10.14 2.42
CA THR A 198 -9.96 11.00 2.72
C THR A 198 -9.91 12.36 2.01
N TYR A 199 -8.72 12.85 1.67
CA TYR A 199 -8.57 14.05 0.84
C TYR A 199 -8.69 13.75 -0.66
N ARG A 200 -8.63 12.46 -1.03
CA ARG A 200 -8.78 11.95 -2.40
C ARG A 200 -10.13 11.29 -2.63
N GLY A 201 -11.16 11.80 -1.95
CA GLY A 201 -12.55 11.49 -2.23
C GLY A 201 -13.19 10.38 -1.41
N PHE A 202 -12.47 9.73 -0.50
CA PHE A 202 -13.07 8.71 0.36
C PHE A 202 -13.68 9.31 1.63
N ASP A 203 -14.96 9.05 1.88
CA ASP A 203 -15.65 9.46 3.11
C ASP A 203 -15.16 8.68 4.33
N ARG A 204 -14.71 7.44 4.11
CA ARG A 204 -14.16 6.54 5.14
C ARG A 204 -12.91 5.84 4.61
N PHE A 205 -11.89 5.75 5.45
CA PHE A 205 -10.70 4.97 5.18
C PHE A 205 -10.29 4.19 6.43
N TYR A 206 -9.98 2.90 6.26
CA TYR A 206 -9.36 2.09 7.28
C TYR A 206 -8.29 1.21 6.67
N GLY A 207 -7.01 1.41 7.03
CA GLY A 207 -5.91 0.68 6.43
C GLY A 207 -4.57 1.33 6.67
N PHE A 208 -3.65 1.15 5.73
CA PHE A 208 -2.28 1.66 5.82
C PHE A 208 -1.85 2.38 4.53
N LEU A 209 -0.87 3.28 4.67
CA LEU A 209 -0.42 4.13 3.55
C LEU A 209 0.79 3.54 2.82
N GLU A 210 1.54 2.67 3.47
CA GLU A 210 2.80 2.08 3.05
C GLU A 210 2.60 1.01 1.96
N GLY A 211 3.72 0.48 1.41
CA GLY A 211 3.69 -0.54 0.37
C GLY A 211 3.34 -1.94 0.86
N GLU A 212 3.57 -2.22 2.15
CA GLU A 212 3.35 -3.51 2.78
C GLU A 212 3.17 -3.37 4.28
N THR A 213 2.57 -4.38 4.91
CA THR A 213 2.47 -4.53 6.36
C THR A 213 2.28 -6.00 6.72
N GLY A 214 2.57 -6.38 7.97
CA GLY A 214 2.30 -7.72 8.48
C GLY A 214 0.79 -8.02 8.56
N TYR A 215 0.42 -9.29 8.53
CA TYR A 215 -0.99 -9.71 8.61
C TYR A 215 -1.44 -9.95 10.04
N PHE A 216 -0.57 -10.47 10.91
CA PHE A 216 -0.88 -10.64 12.33
C PHE A 216 -0.60 -9.37 13.13
N PHE A 217 0.36 -8.57 12.68
CA PHE A 217 0.85 -7.39 13.40
C PHE A 217 1.09 -6.24 12.41
N PRO A 218 0.02 -5.64 11.85
CA PRO A 218 0.19 -4.45 11.01
C PRO A 218 0.91 -3.33 11.75
N ALA A 219 1.95 -2.77 11.14
CA ALA A 219 2.81 -1.79 11.80
C ALA A 219 2.09 -0.49 12.15
N ARG A 220 1.19 -0.04 11.29
CA ARG A 220 0.51 1.24 11.46
C ARG A 220 -0.81 1.27 10.70
N ILE A 221 -1.90 1.25 11.42
CA ILE A 221 -3.23 1.39 10.85
C ILE A 221 -3.75 2.81 11.04
N LEU A 222 -4.41 3.33 10.02
CA LEU A 222 -5.14 4.59 10.08
C LEU A 222 -6.65 4.33 10.07
N TYR A 223 -7.36 5.07 10.90
CA TYR A 223 -8.79 5.28 10.81
C TYR A 223 -9.02 6.71 10.29
N ASN A 224 -9.41 6.84 9.03
CA ASN A 224 -9.39 8.10 8.30
C ASN A 224 -7.97 8.73 8.30
N ASN A 225 -7.78 9.84 8.99
CA ASN A 225 -6.51 10.58 9.07
C ASN A 225 -5.81 10.44 10.43
N ILE A 226 -6.26 9.51 11.27
CA ILE A 226 -5.74 9.31 12.62
C ILE A 226 -5.11 7.93 12.72
N VAL A 227 -3.91 7.85 13.27
CA VAL A 227 -3.28 6.56 13.60
C VAL A 227 -4.09 5.89 14.70
N ALA A 228 -4.53 4.66 14.44
CA ALA A 228 -5.27 3.88 15.44
C ALA A 228 -4.37 3.60 16.67
N PRO A 229 -4.85 3.84 17.89
CA PRO A 229 -4.05 3.69 19.11
C PRO A 229 -3.96 2.22 19.53
N ILE A 230 -3.27 1.40 18.75
CA ILE A 230 -3.10 -0.04 18.97
C ILE A 230 -1.74 -0.29 19.59
N ASP A 231 -1.69 -0.78 20.81
CA ASP A 231 -0.48 -1.24 21.49
C ASP A 231 -0.20 -2.72 21.19
N ALA A 232 -1.26 -3.55 21.12
CA ALA A 232 -1.21 -4.96 20.74
C ALA A 232 -2.47 -5.36 20.00
N TYR A 233 -2.34 -6.35 19.15
CA TYR A 233 -3.48 -7.00 18.51
C TYR A 233 -4.04 -8.11 19.38
N PRO A 234 -5.37 -8.34 19.38
CA PRO A 234 -5.96 -9.46 20.12
C PRO A 234 -5.52 -10.80 19.54
N GLU A 235 -5.61 -11.84 20.33
CA GLU A 235 -5.42 -13.21 19.86
C GLU A 235 -6.38 -13.51 18.68
N GLY A 236 -5.88 -14.17 17.66
CA GLY A 236 -6.64 -14.49 16.44
C GLY A 236 -6.82 -13.33 15.47
N TYR A 237 -6.23 -12.16 15.74
CA TYR A 237 -6.27 -11.05 14.80
C TYR A 237 -5.60 -11.42 13.47
N TYR A 238 -6.25 -11.02 12.37
CA TYR A 238 -5.68 -11.15 11.03
C TYR A 238 -6.14 -9.98 10.14
N ALA A 239 -5.21 -9.29 9.52
CA ALA A 239 -5.47 -8.02 8.83
C ALA A 239 -6.52 -8.12 7.70
N THR A 240 -6.49 -9.22 6.91
CA THR A 240 -7.47 -9.43 5.82
C THR A 240 -8.90 -9.54 6.37
N ASP A 241 -9.08 -10.18 7.53
CA ASP A 241 -10.37 -10.27 8.20
C ASP A 241 -10.81 -8.89 8.72
N ASP A 242 -9.87 -8.12 9.30
CA ASP A 242 -10.14 -6.78 9.85
C ASP A 242 -10.50 -5.76 8.76
N TRP A 243 -9.83 -5.81 7.60
CA TRP A 243 -10.22 -4.94 6.47
C TRP A 243 -11.67 -5.17 6.06
N MET A 244 -12.07 -6.42 5.95
CA MET A 244 -13.43 -6.76 5.55
C MET A 244 -14.45 -6.45 6.64
N GLU A 245 -14.12 -6.72 7.90
CA GLU A 245 -14.97 -6.35 9.03
C GLU A 245 -15.27 -4.86 9.06
N LYS A 246 -14.24 -4.02 8.84
CA LYS A 246 -14.43 -2.55 8.76
C LYS A 246 -15.25 -2.13 7.54
N ALA A 247 -15.02 -2.76 6.38
CA ALA A 247 -15.81 -2.50 5.18
C ALA A 247 -17.31 -2.79 5.43
N ILE A 248 -17.61 -3.97 5.99
CA ILE A 248 -18.96 -4.38 6.36
C ILE A 248 -19.56 -3.39 7.38
N GLY A 249 -18.78 -3.02 8.41
CA GLY A 249 -19.23 -2.05 9.43
C GLY A 249 -19.57 -0.68 8.82
N PHE A 250 -18.77 -0.16 7.92
CA PHE A 250 -19.02 1.10 7.22
C PHE A 250 -20.26 1.03 6.32
N LEU A 251 -20.46 -0.08 5.61
CA LEU A 251 -21.66 -0.30 4.80
C LEU A 251 -22.92 -0.35 5.67
N THR A 252 -22.86 -1.07 6.77
CA THR A 252 -23.97 -1.15 7.73
C THR A 252 -24.29 0.23 8.32
N GLU A 253 -23.27 1.03 8.67
CA GLU A 253 -23.45 2.41 9.13
C GLU A 253 -24.18 3.26 8.07
N ILE A 254 -23.75 3.18 6.80
CA ILE A 254 -24.39 3.91 5.71
C ILE A 254 -25.86 3.49 5.55
N ARG A 255 -26.15 2.20 5.58
CA ARG A 255 -27.52 1.68 5.43
C ARG A 255 -28.43 2.12 6.57
N ASN A 256 -27.89 2.24 7.79
CA ASN A 256 -28.65 2.74 8.94
C ASN A 256 -28.98 4.23 8.83
N HIS A 257 -28.12 5.04 8.18
CA HIS A 257 -28.30 6.49 8.05
C HIS A 257 -29.00 6.93 6.77
N ASP A 258 -28.65 6.32 5.64
CA ASP A 258 -29.25 6.60 4.32
C ASP A 258 -29.31 5.29 3.49
N PRO A 259 -30.40 4.52 3.66
CA PRO A 259 -30.52 3.19 3.03
C PRO A 259 -30.56 3.21 1.51
N THR A 260 -30.82 4.39 0.91
CA THR A 260 -30.95 4.53 -0.56
C THR A 260 -29.68 5.03 -1.23
N ARG A 261 -28.70 5.49 -0.48
CA ARG A 261 -27.46 6.06 -1.01
C ARG A 261 -26.57 4.96 -1.60
N PRO A 262 -26.27 4.97 -2.91
CA PRO A 262 -25.32 4.00 -3.47
C PRO A 262 -23.93 4.23 -2.88
N PHE A 263 -23.11 3.18 -2.88
CA PHE A 263 -21.74 3.26 -2.39
C PHE A 263 -20.70 2.84 -3.43
N PHE A 264 -19.51 3.36 -3.27
CA PHE A 264 -18.28 2.90 -3.87
C PHE A 264 -17.36 2.36 -2.79
N LEU A 265 -17.03 1.08 -2.86
CA LEU A 265 -16.12 0.39 -1.94
C LEU A 265 -14.85 -0.05 -2.68
N TYR A 266 -13.70 0.44 -2.25
CA TYR A 266 -12.40 0.00 -2.68
C TYR A 266 -11.77 -0.91 -1.61
N VAL A 267 -11.82 -2.23 -1.84
CA VAL A 267 -11.14 -3.24 -1.03
C VAL A 267 -9.74 -3.42 -1.61
N ALA A 268 -8.81 -2.62 -1.14
CA ALA A 268 -7.40 -2.66 -1.53
C ALA A 268 -6.65 -3.67 -0.66
N ASN A 269 -6.81 -4.95 -1.00
CA ASN A 269 -6.22 -6.02 -0.22
C ASN A 269 -4.68 -5.94 -0.24
N ASN A 270 -4.00 -6.29 0.84
CA ASN A 270 -2.56 -6.53 0.85
C ASN A 270 -2.22 -8.03 0.58
N ALA A 271 -3.20 -8.93 0.63
CA ALA A 271 -3.02 -10.30 0.17
C ALA A 271 -2.85 -10.31 -1.37
N VAL A 272 -1.91 -11.04 -1.86
CA VAL A 272 -1.02 -12.04 -1.28
C VAL A 272 0.45 -11.58 -1.21
N HIS A 273 0.68 -10.26 -1.09
CA HIS A 273 2.01 -9.67 -0.95
C HIS A 273 2.71 -10.21 0.30
N GLY A 274 4.02 -10.41 0.23
CA GLY A 274 4.81 -10.71 1.44
C GLY A 274 4.68 -9.63 2.55
N PRO A 275 4.86 -9.99 3.81
CA PRO A 275 5.31 -11.29 4.31
C PRO A 275 4.25 -12.38 4.18
N LEU A 276 4.66 -13.59 3.79
CA LEU A 276 3.77 -14.74 3.75
C LEU A 276 3.42 -15.17 5.18
N GLN A 277 2.20 -14.84 5.56
CA GLN A 277 1.64 -15.10 6.89
C GLN A 277 0.19 -15.54 6.72
N ALA A 278 -0.21 -16.66 7.27
CA ALA A 278 -1.55 -17.24 7.13
C ALA A 278 -2.07 -17.78 8.44
N LYS A 279 -3.39 -17.72 8.63
CA LYS A 279 -4.03 -18.37 9.78
C LYS A 279 -3.79 -19.86 9.72
N GLU A 280 -3.51 -20.49 10.87
CA GLU A 280 -3.22 -21.93 10.97
C GLU A 280 -4.33 -22.79 10.36
N ALA A 281 -5.59 -22.43 10.60
CA ALA A 281 -6.74 -23.16 10.06
C ALA A 281 -6.81 -23.12 8.52
N ASP A 282 -6.43 -21.99 7.89
CA ASP A 282 -6.41 -21.89 6.44
C ASP A 282 -5.18 -22.61 5.87
N LEU A 283 -4.04 -22.52 6.53
CA LEU A 283 -2.81 -23.17 6.13
C LEU A 283 -2.90 -24.70 6.19
N ALA A 284 -3.61 -25.23 7.17
CA ALA A 284 -3.83 -26.68 7.32
C ALA A 284 -4.55 -27.31 6.12
N LYS A 285 -5.35 -26.54 5.37
CA LYS A 285 -6.04 -27.00 4.15
C LYS A 285 -5.07 -27.34 3.01
N TYR A 286 -3.88 -26.74 2.99
CA TYR A 286 -2.94 -26.84 1.87
C TYR A 286 -1.70 -27.67 2.15
N VAL A 287 -1.55 -28.24 3.36
CA VAL A 287 -0.41 -29.08 3.71
C VAL A 287 -0.30 -30.27 2.72
N GLY A 288 0.86 -30.38 2.06
CA GLY A 288 1.15 -31.40 1.05
C GLY A 288 0.62 -31.14 -0.35
N HIS A 289 -0.16 -30.09 -0.58
CA HIS A 289 -0.73 -29.78 -1.92
C HIS A 289 0.34 -29.40 -2.95
N TYR A 290 1.51 -28.96 -2.51
CA TYR A 290 2.58 -28.48 -3.36
C TYR A 290 3.82 -29.35 -3.39
N ASP A 291 3.74 -30.58 -2.85
CA ASP A 291 4.84 -31.55 -2.83
C ASP A 291 5.27 -31.99 -4.24
N ALA A 292 4.32 -31.98 -5.20
CA ALA A 292 4.61 -32.26 -6.60
C ALA A 292 5.49 -31.20 -7.30
N GLY A 293 5.64 -30.03 -6.66
CA GLY A 293 6.52 -28.96 -7.09
C GLY A 293 6.01 -28.07 -8.20
N TRP A 294 6.76 -27.01 -8.44
CA TRP A 294 6.35 -25.93 -9.36
C TRP A 294 6.20 -26.39 -10.82
N ASP A 295 7.04 -27.32 -11.32
CA ASP A 295 6.94 -27.77 -12.72
C ASP A 295 5.60 -28.50 -12.97
N ALA A 296 5.21 -29.40 -12.08
CA ALA A 296 3.95 -30.14 -12.17
C ALA A 296 2.73 -29.24 -12.00
N VAL A 297 2.75 -28.38 -10.99
CA VAL A 297 1.62 -27.46 -10.73
C VAL A 297 1.46 -26.46 -11.87
N ARG A 298 2.56 -25.92 -12.41
CA ARG A 298 2.55 -25.02 -13.58
C ARG A 298 1.93 -25.68 -14.81
N ALA A 299 2.36 -26.91 -15.12
CA ALA A 299 1.83 -27.68 -16.22
C ALA A 299 0.31 -27.96 -16.03
N ALA A 300 -0.11 -28.31 -14.82
CA ALA A 300 -1.51 -28.57 -14.51
C ALA A 300 -2.39 -27.30 -14.64
N ARG A 301 -1.92 -26.14 -14.16
CA ARG A 301 -2.60 -24.84 -14.36
C ARG A 301 -2.76 -24.52 -15.84
N PHE A 302 -1.72 -24.70 -16.63
CA PHE A 302 -1.74 -24.46 -18.07
C PHE A 302 -2.75 -25.36 -18.80
N GLN A 303 -2.83 -26.65 -18.45
CA GLN A 303 -3.82 -27.56 -19.03
C GLN A 303 -5.25 -27.14 -18.69
N ARG A 304 -5.51 -26.69 -17.45
CA ARG A 304 -6.83 -26.17 -17.06
C ARG A 304 -7.18 -24.89 -17.81
N GLN A 305 -6.23 -23.98 -18.00
CA GLN A 305 -6.40 -22.73 -18.77
C GLN A 305 -6.81 -23.02 -20.23
N MET A 306 -6.17 -24.02 -20.87
CA MET A 306 -6.53 -24.45 -22.22
C MET A 306 -7.94 -25.09 -22.24
N ALA A 307 -8.25 -25.95 -21.28
CA ALA A 307 -9.57 -26.59 -21.18
C ALA A 307 -10.70 -25.58 -20.94
N MET A 308 -10.43 -24.49 -20.24
CA MET A 308 -11.38 -23.38 -20.01
C MET A 308 -11.51 -22.43 -21.21
N GLY A 309 -10.66 -22.53 -22.22
CA GLY A 309 -10.61 -21.58 -23.34
C GLY A 309 -10.06 -20.20 -22.96
N LEU A 310 -9.35 -20.07 -21.83
CA LEU A 310 -8.70 -18.83 -21.40
C LEU A 310 -7.50 -18.47 -22.25
N VAL A 311 -6.82 -19.48 -22.77
CA VAL A 311 -5.69 -19.34 -23.69
C VAL A 311 -6.07 -19.95 -25.03
N PRO A 312 -5.66 -19.34 -26.16
CA PRO A 312 -5.94 -19.87 -27.49
C PRO A 312 -5.38 -21.28 -27.69
N ALA A 313 -6.06 -22.09 -28.51
CA ALA A 313 -5.55 -23.39 -28.90
C ALA A 313 -4.18 -23.24 -29.59
N GLY A 314 -3.23 -24.13 -29.24
CA GLY A 314 -1.87 -24.06 -29.76
C GLY A 314 -0.92 -23.14 -29.00
N THR A 315 -1.40 -22.40 -27.98
CA THR A 315 -0.52 -21.65 -27.07
C THR A 315 0.56 -22.57 -26.50
N ARG A 316 1.80 -22.09 -26.44
CA ARG A 316 2.91 -22.79 -25.80
C ARG A 316 3.08 -22.27 -24.37
N LEU A 317 3.38 -23.18 -23.45
CA LEU A 317 3.83 -22.77 -22.13
C LEU A 317 5.23 -22.16 -22.26
N ALA A 318 5.44 -20.93 -21.72
CA ALA A 318 6.76 -20.35 -21.70
C ALA A 318 7.77 -21.26 -20.98
N GLU A 319 9.00 -21.26 -21.42
CA GLU A 319 10.07 -22.06 -20.80
C GLU A 319 10.27 -21.68 -19.33
N ARG A 320 10.82 -22.62 -18.55
CA ARG A 320 11.23 -22.33 -17.18
C ARG A 320 12.35 -21.31 -17.21
N ASP A 321 12.31 -20.35 -16.28
CA ASP A 321 13.38 -19.36 -16.08
C ASP A 321 14.71 -20.10 -15.84
N PRO A 322 15.77 -19.82 -16.60
CA PRO A 322 17.09 -20.48 -16.43
C PRO A 322 17.65 -20.37 -15.00
N ALA A 323 17.23 -19.38 -14.21
CA ALA A 323 17.66 -19.23 -12.81
C ALA A 323 16.88 -20.14 -11.84
N VAL A 324 15.82 -20.82 -12.31
CA VAL A 324 14.99 -21.73 -11.50
C VAL A 324 15.39 -23.17 -11.79
N PRO A 325 15.85 -23.95 -10.80
CA PRO A 325 16.18 -25.36 -11.00
C PRO A 325 14.91 -26.17 -11.32
N ALA A 326 15.06 -27.34 -11.95
CA ALA A 326 13.99 -28.29 -12.02
C ALA A 326 13.60 -28.75 -10.61
N TRP A 327 12.31 -29.05 -10.36
CA TRP A 327 11.91 -29.42 -9.02
C TRP A 327 12.60 -30.66 -8.48
N ASP A 328 12.86 -31.65 -9.32
CA ASP A 328 13.57 -32.87 -8.99
C ASP A 328 15.09 -32.67 -8.76
N GLU A 329 15.65 -31.53 -9.14
CA GLU A 329 17.02 -31.12 -8.84
C GLU A 329 17.14 -30.39 -7.49
N VAL A 330 16.02 -29.97 -6.88
CA VAL A 330 16.00 -29.28 -5.59
C VAL A 330 16.19 -30.31 -4.46
N PRO A 331 17.10 -30.08 -3.50
CA PRO A 331 17.26 -30.97 -2.33
C PRO A 331 15.92 -31.18 -1.56
N ALA A 332 15.69 -32.40 -1.08
CA ALA A 332 14.40 -32.79 -0.48
C ALA A 332 13.97 -31.94 0.74
N ASP A 333 14.93 -31.48 1.54
CA ASP A 333 14.68 -30.56 2.66
C ASP A 333 14.26 -29.17 2.17
N GLN A 334 14.87 -28.69 1.10
CA GLN A 334 14.48 -27.44 0.47
C GLN A 334 13.12 -27.54 -0.26
N GLN A 335 12.83 -28.70 -0.88
CA GLN A 335 11.50 -28.93 -1.48
C GLN A 335 10.39 -28.75 -0.44
N ARG A 336 10.54 -29.31 0.76
CA ARG A 336 9.58 -29.16 1.87
C ARG A 336 9.41 -27.68 2.26
N LEU A 337 10.52 -26.97 2.47
CA LEU A 337 10.51 -25.53 2.78
C LEU A 337 9.83 -24.71 1.66
N PHE A 338 10.15 -25.02 0.41
CA PHE A 338 9.60 -24.28 -0.74
C PHE A 338 8.11 -24.57 -0.94
N ALA A 339 7.68 -25.83 -0.75
CA ALA A 339 6.27 -26.17 -0.73
C ALA A 339 5.51 -25.40 0.36
N ARG A 340 6.09 -25.31 1.58
CA ARG A 340 5.50 -24.55 2.70
C ARG A 340 5.27 -23.07 2.38
N HIS A 341 6.14 -22.45 1.61
CA HIS A 341 5.91 -21.06 1.14
C HIS A 341 4.66 -20.97 0.25
N MET A 342 4.46 -21.91 -0.68
CA MET A 342 3.29 -21.87 -1.57
C MET A 342 2.00 -22.29 -0.85
N GLU A 343 2.07 -23.21 0.09
CA GLU A 343 0.95 -23.54 0.99
C GLU A 343 0.46 -22.29 1.73
N THR A 344 1.42 -21.50 2.25
CA THR A 344 1.10 -20.25 2.95
C THR A 344 0.47 -19.22 1.99
N TYR A 345 1.01 -19.07 0.79
CA TYR A 345 0.46 -18.18 -0.22
C TYR A 345 -0.98 -18.55 -0.59
N ALA A 346 -1.24 -19.86 -0.81
CA ALA A 346 -2.56 -20.38 -1.12
C ALA A 346 -3.56 -20.12 0.01
N ALA A 347 -3.14 -20.33 1.26
CA ALA A 347 -3.94 -20.06 2.44
C ALA A 347 -4.29 -18.56 2.60
N MET A 348 -3.38 -17.65 2.25
CA MET A 348 -3.64 -16.21 2.25
C MET A 348 -4.69 -15.81 1.21
N LEU A 349 -4.64 -16.42 0.02
CA LEU A 349 -5.61 -16.15 -1.05
C LEU A 349 -6.99 -16.74 -0.71
N ASP A 350 -7.04 -17.97 -0.19
CA ASP A 350 -8.27 -18.60 0.32
C ASP A 350 -8.93 -17.71 1.40
N CYS A 351 -8.15 -17.18 2.35
CA CYS A 351 -8.67 -16.26 3.35
C CYS A 351 -9.26 -14.99 2.73
N ALA A 352 -8.62 -14.43 1.69
CA ALA A 352 -9.14 -13.25 1.00
C ALA A 352 -10.46 -13.58 0.25
N ASP A 353 -10.56 -14.77 -0.35
CA ASP A 353 -11.78 -15.26 -0.99
C ASP A 353 -12.93 -15.45 0.03
N GLN A 354 -12.66 -16.04 1.19
CA GLN A 354 -13.65 -16.16 2.28
C GLN A 354 -14.20 -14.80 2.70
N ASN A 355 -13.33 -13.81 2.82
CA ASN A 355 -13.72 -12.45 3.18
C ASN A 355 -14.56 -11.77 2.08
N LEU A 356 -14.27 -12.01 0.81
CA LEU A 356 -15.14 -11.60 -0.29
C LEU A 356 -16.53 -12.27 -0.16
N GLY A 357 -16.58 -13.55 0.22
CA GLY A 357 -17.82 -14.27 0.48
C GLY A 357 -18.67 -13.60 1.58
N ARG A 358 -18.05 -13.10 2.65
CA ARG A 358 -18.74 -12.35 3.72
C ARG A 358 -19.40 -11.07 3.18
N LEU A 359 -18.70 -10.33 2.32
CA LEU A 359 -19.25 -9.12 1.69
C LEU A 359 -20.41 -9.45 0.74
N VAL A 360 -20.24 -10.47 -0.10
CA VAL A 360 -21.29 -10.93 -1.04
C VAL A 360 -22.53 -11.36 -0.27
N ALA A 361 -22.38 -12.11 0.82
CA ALA A 361 -23.50 -12.54 1.68
C ALA A 361 -24.26 -11.36 2.30
N LEU A 362 -23.54 -10.32 2.80
CA LEU A 362 -24.18 -9.11 3.28
C LEU A 362 -25.00 -8.41 2.20
N LEU A 363 -24.44 -8.27 1.00
CA LEU A 363 -25.16 -7.59 -0.11
C LEU A 363 -26.36 -8.40 -0.62
N ASP A 364 -26.29 -9.72 -0.53
CA ASP A 364 -27.41 -10.59 -0.84
C ASP A 364 -28.53 -10.47 0.21
N GLU A 365 -28.16 -10.46 1.49
CA GLU A 365 -29.12 -10.24 2.61
C GLU A 365 -29.82 -8.88 2.51
N LEU A 366 -29.08 -7.84 2.08
CA LEU A 366 -29.64 -6.51 1.85
C LEU A 366 -30.47 -6.41 0.56
N GLY A 367 -30.46 -7.44 -0.30
CA GLY A 367 -31.13 -7.42 -1.61
C GLY A 367 -30.44 -6.51 -2.64
N GLU A 368 -29.15 -6.21 -2.43
CA GLU A 368 -28.39 -5.26 -3.26
C GLU A 368 -27.38 -5.90 -4.20
N LEU A 369 -27.12 -7.21 -4.04
CA LEU A 369 -26.11 -7.93 -4.82
C LEU A 369 -26.38 -7.82 -6.32
N ALA A 370 -27.63 -7.92 -6.73
CA ALA A 370 -28.01 -7.89 -8.15
C ALA A 370 -27.66 -6.55 -8.82
N ASN A 371 -27.82 -5.42 -8.11
CA ASN A 371 -27.47 -4.08 -8.60
C ASN A 371 -26.11 -3.58 -8.06
N THR A 372 -25.17 -4.49 -7.85
CA THR A 372 -23.80 -4.16 -7.48
C THR A 372 -22.84 -4.57 -8.59
N ILE A 373 -22.03 -3.60 -9.04
CA ILE A 373 -20.93 -3.85 -9.99
C ILE A 373 -19.69 -4.27 -9.18
N PHE A 374 -19.21 -5.48 -9.41
CA PHE A 374 -17.94 -5.96 -8.90
C PHE A 374 -16.86 -5.90 -9.95
N VAL A 375 -15.69 -5.39 -9.57
CA VAL A 375 -14.43 -5.53 -10.31
C VAL A 375 -13.45 -6.28 -9.42
N PHE A 376 -12.90 -7.37 -9.91
CA PHE A 376 -11.83 -8.13 -9.27
C PHE A 376 -10.59 -8.13 -10.15
N SER A 377 -9.42 -7.78 -9.56
CA SER A 377 -8.13 -7.80 -10.25
C SER A 377 -6.96 -7.76 -9.26
N SER A 378 -5.73 -7.74 -9.80
CA SER A 378 -4.48 -7.52 -9.06
C SER A 378 -3.75 -6.29 -9.59
N ASP A 379 -2.87 -5.70 -8.76
CA ASP A 379 -2.09 -4.52 -9.14
C ASP A 379 -0.89 -4.87 -10.05
N ASN A 380 -0.31 -6.05 -9.93
CA ASN A 380 0.73 -6.59 -10.81
C ASN A 380 0.76 -8.11 -10.70
N GLY A 381 1.55 -8.75 -11.55
CA GLY A 381 1.76 -10.18 -11.48
C GLY A 381 2.58 -10.63 -10.27
N GLY A 382 2.66 -11.94 -10.06
CA GLY A 382 3.42 -12.57 -8.98
C GLY A 382 4.90 -12.17 -8.98
N THR A 383 5.50 -12.12 -7.81
CA THR A 383 6.84 -11.56 -7.59
C THR A 383 7.93 -12.62 -7.49
N ASN A 384 9.09 -12.36 -8.10
CA ASN A 384 10.32 -13.15 -7.91
C ASN A 384 11.31 -12.48 -6.95
N SER A 385 10.84 -11.54 -6.14
CA SER A 385 11.70 -10.63 -5.38
C SER A 385 12.60 -11.32 -4.35
N ALA A 386 12.26 -12.52 -3.87
CA ALA A 386 13.10 -13.30 -2.96
C ALA A 386 14.15 -14.19 -3.66
N GLY A 387 14.14 -14.25 -5.00
CA GLY A 387 15.09 -15.05 -5.78
C GLY A 387 14.76 -16.55 -5.82
N PRO A 388 15.66 -17.39 -6.38
CA PRO A 388 15.38 -18.81 -6.61
C PRO A 388 15.07 -19.62 -5.35
N ALA A 389 15.70 -19.30 -4.22
CA ALA A 389 15.52 -20.02 -2.95
C ALA A 389 14.38 -19.43 -2.06
N GLY A 390 13.74 -18.32 -2.46
CA GLY A 390 12.87 -17.62 -1.54
C GLY A 390 13.64 -16.97 -0.38
N ALA A 391 12.95 -16.55 0.65
CA ALA A 391 13.57 -16.03 1.87
C ALA A 391 12.59 -16.04 3.04
N LEU A 392 13.04 -16.42 4.22
CA LEU A 392 12.29 -16.23 5.47
C LEU A 392 12.43 -14.81 6.02
N HIS A 393 13.54 -14.14 5.73
CA HIS A 393 13.83 -12.77 6.16
C HIS A 393 13.98 -11.85 4.93
N PHE A 394 12.93 -11.68 4.16
CA PHE A 394 12.92 -10.91 2.92
C PHE A 394 13.30 -9.42 3.13
N SER A 395 13.04 -8.86 4.31
CA SER A 395 13.42 -7.49 4.69
C SER A 395 14.92 -7.20 4.54
N ARG A 396 15.77 -8.23 4.51
CA ARG A 396 17.20 -8.09 4.19
C ARG A 396 17.43 -7.46 2.83
N ARG A 397 16.59 -7.77 1.85
CA ARG A 397 16.66 -7.17 0.51
C ARG A 397 16.37 -5.67 0.53
N TYR A 398 15.38 -5.25 1.33
CA TYR A 398 15.11 -3.82 1.50
C TYR A 398 16.25 -3.09 2.22
N ALA A 399 16.94 -3.78 3.10
CA ALA A 399 18.14 -3.29 3.77
C ALA A 399 19.41 -3.37 2.90
N ALA A 400 19.29 -3.73 1.61
CA ALA A 400 20.41 -3.97 0.68
C ALA A 400 21.44 -4.98 1.23
N LEU A 401 20.95 -6.05 1.83
CA LEU A 401 21.74 -7.16 2.35
C LEU A 401 21.54 -8.41 1.47
N PRO A 402 22.57 -9.27 1.32
CA PRO A 402 22.38 -10.57 0.71
C PRO A 402 21.38 -11.42 1.51
N GLY A 403 20.69 -12.34 0.86
CA GLY A 403 19.91 -13.38 1.52
C GLY A 403 20.72 -14.11 2.58
N LEU A 404 20.04 -14.69 3.57
CA LEU A 404 20.67 -15.67 4.45
C LEU A 404 20.90 -16.96 3.68
N PRO A 405 21.90 -17.79 4.07
CA PRO A 405 21.98 -19.16 3.60
C PRO A 405 20.68 -19.91 3.86
N VAL A 406 20.26 -20.75 2.91
CA VAL A 406 18.98 -21.48 3.00
C VAL A 406 18.93 -22.43 4.22
N GLU A 407 20.09 -22.87 4.69
CA GLU A 407 20.24 -23.70 5.90
C GLU A 407 19.68 -23.01 7.14
N LEU A 408 19.82 -21.68 7.25
CA LEU A 408 19.22 -20.92 8.36
C LEU A 408 17.71 -20.81 8.25
N ASP A 409 17.18 -20.75 7.03
CA ASP A 409 15.74 -20.77 6.79
C ASP A 409 15.16 -22.16 7.08
N LEU A 410 15.90 -23.25 6.78
CA LEU A 410 15.55 -24.63 7.13
C LEU A 410 15.48 -24.84 8.66
N GLU A 411 16.44 -24.31 9.43
CA GLU A 411 16.41 -24.34 10.89
C GLU A 411 15.15 -23.68 11.48
N ARG A 412 14.51 -22.78 10.73
CA ARG A 412 13.36 -21.98 11.12
C ARG A 412 12.14 -22.20 10.22
N GLU A 413 12.07 -23.32 9.53
CA GLU A 413 10.96 -23.68 8.63
C GLU A 413 9.58 -23.45 9.28
N ALA A 414 9.45 -23.76 10.56
CA ALA A 414 8.23 -23.55 11.34
C ALA A 414 7.80 -22.07 11.46
N TRP A 415 8.65 -21.11 11.12
CA TRP A 415 8.31 -19.69 11.12
C TRP A 415 7.60 -19.24 9.83
N VAL A 416 7.72 -20.01 8.75
CA VAL A 416 7.01 -19.74 7.49
C VAL A 416 5.50 -19.83 7.72
N GLY A 417 4.79 -18.79 7.38
CA GLY A 417 3.35 -18.68 7.60
C GLY A 417 2.95 -18.06 8.94
N THR A 418 3.90 -17.80 9.83
CA THR A 418 3.64 -17.21 11.16
C THR A 418 4.03 -15.74 11.22
N GLY A 419 3.68 -15.05 12.33
CA GLY A 419 4.10 -13.67 12.60
C GLY A 419 5.60 -13.51 12.91
N ARG A 420 6.37 -14.61 13.03
CA ARG A 420 7.78 -14.58 13.40
C ARG A 420 8.73 -14.33 12.24
N GLY A 421 8.25 -14.44 10.99
CA GLY A 421 9.04 -14.26 9.79
C GLY A 421 8.48 -13.21 8.83
N SER A 422 9.31 -12.74 7.91
CA SER A 422 8.92 -11.93 6.77
C SER A 422 9.16 -12.71 5.46
N ALA A 423 8.53 -13.90 5.36
CA ALA A 423 8.77 -14.84 4.28
C ALA A 423 8.22 -14.36 2.92
N VAL A 424 8.94 -14.74 1.84
CA VAL A 424 8.48 -14.61 0.44
C VAL A 424 8.93 -15.86 -0.32
N TYR A 425 8.09 -16.37 -1.19
CA TYR A 425 8.29 -17.63 -1.90
C TYR A 425 9.43 -17.59 -2.94
N PRO A 426 9.99 -18.77 -3.32
CA PRO A 426 10.94 -18.92 -4.41
C PRO A 426 10.40 -18.52 -5.78
N THR A 427 11.29 -18.09 -6.69
CA THR A 427 10.97 -17.71 -8.07
C THR A 427 10.17 -18.79 -8.83
N GLY A 428 10.41 -20.07 -8.54
CA GLY A 428 9.65 -21.17 -9.16
C GLY A 428 8.15 -21.04 -8.96
N TRP A 429 7.70 -20.64 -7.76
CA TRP A 429 6.29 -20.41 -7.47
C TRP A 429 5.75 -19.13 -8.14
N ALA A 430 6.60 -18.10 -8.32
CA ALA A 430 6.20 -16.94 -9.11
C ALA A 430 5.89 -17.29 -10.57
N GLN A 431 6.63 -18.26 -11.15
CA GLN A 431 6.31 -18.77 -12.48
C GLN A 431 4.98 -19.52 -12.53
N VAL A 432 4.65 -20.26 -11.46
CA VAL A 432 3.34 -20.90 -11.31
C VAL A 432 2.23 -19.85 -11.27
N SER A 433 2.39 -18.83 -10.45
CA SER A 433 1.44 -17.72 -10.32
C SER A 433 1.19 -17.00 -11.66
N ASN A 434 2.22 -16.84 -12.47
CA ASN A 434 2.14 -16.09 -13.74
C ASN A 434 1.88 -16.99 -14.98
N THR A 435 1.60 -18.27 -14.80
CA THR A 435 1.31 -19.20 -15.91
C THR A 435 0.25 -18.64 -16.87
N PRO A 436 0.44 -18.62 -18.21
CA PRO A 436 1.53 -19.27 -18.96
C PRO A 436 2.73 -18.36 -19.29
N PHE A 437 2.75 -17.13 -18.79
CA PHE A 437 3.67 -16.06 -19.18
C PHE A 437 5.06 -16.19 -18.55
N PRO A 438 6.10 -15.67 -19.24
CA PRO A 438 7.40 -15.38 -18.64
C PRO A 438 7.37 -14.06 -17.85
N SER A 439 8.42 -13.81 -17.07
CA SER A 439 8.59 -12.59 -16.28
C SER A 439 7.69 -12.49 -15.04
N TYR A 440 7.87 -11.44 -14.27
CA TYR A 440 7.35 -11.26 -12.92
C TYR A 440 7.09 -9.79 -12.64
N LYS A 441 6.54 -9.47 -11.47
CA LYS A 441 6.50 -8.09 -10.93
C LYS A 441 7.77 -7.31 -11.26
N THR A 442 7.66 -6.06 -11.63
CA THR A 442 8.71 -5.13 -12.04
C THR A 442 9.27 -5.34 -13.45
N TYR A 443 8.92 -6.43 -14.11
CA TYR A 443 9.26 -6.67 -15.51
C TYR A 443 8.07 -6.39 -16.42
N THR A 444 8.34 -5.85 -17.60
CA THR A 444 7.32 -5.47 -18.57
C THR A 444 6.89 -6.60 -19.52
N GLY A 445 7.38 -7.82 -19.32
CA GLY A 445 6.88 -9.03 -19.99
C GLY A 445 5.53 -9.48 -19.43
N GLY A 446 4.92 -10.48 -20.07
CA GLY A 446 3.56 -10.92 -19.78
C GLY A 446 3.28 -11.20 -18.32
N GLY A 447 4.12 -11.94 -17.62
CA GLY A 447 3.91 -12.30 -16.21
C GLY A 447 4.01 -11.14 -15.22
N GLY A 448 4.61 -10.00 -15.60
CA GLY A 448 4.61 -8.80 -14.75
C GLY A 448 3.38 -7.91 -14.93
N ARG A 449 2.79 -7.87 -16.12
CA ARG A 449 1.73 -6.93 -16.49
C ARG A 449 0.36 -7.57 -16.75
N ARG A 450 0.27 -8.86 -17.05
CA ARG A 450 -1.02 -9.56 -17.18
C ARG A 450 -1.48 -10.07 -15.84
N VAL A 451 -2.72 -9.78 -15.51
CA VAL A 451 -3.37 -10.20 -14.27
C VAL A 451 -4.81 -10.63 -14.56
N SER A 452 -5.40 -11.39 -13.66
CA SER A 452 -6.82 -11.75 -13.76
C SER A 452 -7.69 -10.50 -13.66
N PHE A 453 -8.76 -10.45 -14.47
CA PHE A 453 -9.71 -9.35 -14.47
C PHE A 453 -11.14 -9.87 -14.70
N ILE A 454 -12.00 -9.57 -13.73
CA ILE A 454 -13.41 -10.00 -13.72
C ILE A 454 -14.27 -8.76 -13.51
N VAL A 455 -15.32 -8.62 -14.31
CA VAL A 455 -16.38 -7.65 -14.09
C VAL A 455 -17.69 -8.39 -13.95
N SER A 456 -18.37 -8.22 -12.81
CA SER A 456 -19.67 -8.85 -12.55
C SER A 456 -20.73 -7.77 -12.24
N TRP A 457 -21.86 -7.86 -12.92
CA TRP A 457 -23.07 -7.06 -12.65
C TRP A 457 -24.29 -7.91 -13.01
N PRO A 458 -24.78 -8.72 -12.07
CA PRO A 458 -25.75 -9.78 -12.35
C PRO A 458 -27.03 -9.33 -13.07
N ASP A 459 -27.54 -8.14 -12.73
CA ASP A 459 -28.78 -7.61 -13.34
C ASP A 459 -28.63 -7.10 -14.78
N LYS A 460 -27.40 -6.87 -15.25
CA LYS A 460 -27.15 -6.09 -16.47
C LYS A 460 -26.26 -6.77 -17.50
N LEU A 461 -25.43 -7.74 -17.09
CA LEU A 461 -24.57 -8.47 -18.01
C LEU A 461 -25.27 -9.72 -18.49
N ALA A 462 -25.52 -9.83 -19.80
CA ALA A 462 -26.24 -10.95 -20.39
C ALA A 462 -25.37 -12.21 -20.55
N ASP A 463 -24.08 -12.03 -20.84
CA ASP A 463 -23.13 -13.11 -21.14
C ASP A 463 -22.37 -13.59 -19.88
N CYS A 464 -23.09 -13.93 -18.83
CA CYS A 464 -22.47 -14.41 -17.59
C CYS A 464 -21.61 -15.66 -17.82
N GLY A 465 -20.40 -15.67 -17.23
CA GLY A 465 -19.41 -16.73 -17.37
C GLY A 465 -18.54 -16.63 -18.64
N ALA A 466 -18.82 -15.70 -19.55
CA ALA A 466 -18.09 -15.55 -20.80
C ALA A 466 -16.65 -15.03 -20.61
N ILE A 467 -15.84 -15.26 -21.65
CA ILE A 467 -14.47 -14.74 -21.75
C ILE A 467 -14.43 -13.69 -22.84
N ARG A 468 -13.75 -12.57 -22.57
CA ARG A 468 -13.45 -11.53 -23.55
C ARG A 468 -11.94 -11.54 -23.84
N SER A 469 -11.59 -11.54 -25.12
CA SER A 469 -10.20 -11.51 -25.60
C SER A 469 -9.75 -10.11 -26.04
N GLN A 470 -10.65 -9.13 -26.01
CA GLN A 470 -10.31 -7.76 -26.34
C GLN A 470 -9.27 -7.21 -25.36
N PHE A 471 -8.30 -6.45 -25.91
CA PHE A 471 -7.27 -5.82 -25.10
C PHE A 471 -7.86 -4.76 -24.17
N ALA A 472 -7.48 -4.83 -22.90
CA ALA A 472 -7.87 -3.88 -21.87
C ALA A 472 -6.69 -3.57 -20.94
N HIS A 473 -6.72 -2.39 -20.32
CA HIS A 473 -5.69 -1.95 -19.38
C HIS A 473 -6.31 -1.34 -18.12
N VAL A 474 -5.57 -1.33 -17.04
CA VAL A 474 -6.04 -0.84 -15.72
C VAL A 474 -6.61 0.58 -15.75
N ILE A 475 -6.12 1.46 -16.65
CA ILE A 475 -6.69 2.81 -16.81
C ILE A 475 -8.11 2.82 -17.40
N ASP A 476 -8.57 1.72 -17.98
CA ASP A 476 -9.89 1.60 -18.59
C ASP A 476 -10.99 1.32 -17.55
N VAL A 477 -10.60 0.92 -16.33
CA VAL A 477 -11.54 0.56 -15.25
C VAL A 477 -12.36 1.77 -14.80
N MET A 478 -11.72 2.90 -14.48
CA MET A 478 -12.44 4.10 -14.04
C MET A 478 -13.48 4.58 -15.07
N PRO A 479 -13.13 4.85 -16.34
CA PRO A 479 -14.12 5.30 -17.32
C PRO A 479 -15.21 4.25 -17.57
N THR A 480 -14.91 2.97 -17.47
CA THR A 480 -15.92 1.89 -17.57
C THR A 480 -16.94 1.97 -16.43
N LEU A 481 -16.47 2.10 -15.19
CA LEU A 481 -17.37 2.17 -14.03
C LEU A 481 -18.22 3.45 -14.05
N LEU A 482 -17.63 4.58 -14.46
CA LEU A 482 -18.38 5.84 -14.60
C LEU A 482 -19.44 5.75 -15.70
N ASP A 483 -19.13 5.14 -16.85
CA ASP A 483 -20.07 4.90 -17.95
C ASP A 483 -21.22 3.97 -17.51
N LEU A 484 -20.91 2.84 -16.87
CA LEU A 484 -21.90 1.91 -16.35
C LEU A 484 -22.81 2.54 -15.29
N ALA A 485 -22.26 3.44 -14.46
CA ALA A 485 -23.00 4.15 -13.42
C ALA A 485 -23.72 5.39 -13.93
N ASP A 486 -23.54 5.78 -15.21
CA ASP A 486 -24.04 7.03 -15.81
C ASP A 486 -23.59 8.28 -15.01
N VAL A 487 -22.29 8.33 -14.68
CA VAL A 487 -21.66 9.43 -13.94
C VAL A 487 -20.66 10.13 -14.85
N PRO A 488 -20.82 11.45 -15.10
CA PRO A 488 -19.88 12.19 -15.92
C PRO A 488 -18.51 12.34 -15.26
N VAL A 489 -17.45 12.35 -16.06
CA VAL A 489 -16.10 12.70 -15.61
C VAL A 489 -16.07 14.14 -15.12
N LEU A 490 -15.39 14.41 -14.00
CA LEU A 490 -15.21 15.78 -13.51
C LEU A 490 -14.38 16.60 -14.50
N ALA A 491 -14.93 17.77 -14.89
CA ALA A 491 -14.23 18.75 -15.75
C ALA A 491 -13.16 19.54 -14.97
N GLU A 492 -13.36 19.70 -13.67
CA GLU A 492 -12.48 20.42 -12.76
C GLU A 492 -12.23 19.62 -11.48
N SER A 493 -11.06 19.80 -10.89
CA SER A 493 -10.69 19.21 -9.61
C SER A 493 -9.83 20.20 -8.83
N HIS A 494 -10.20 20.47 -7.57
CA HIS A 494 -9.50 21.41 -6.68
C HIS A 494 -9.21 22.79 -7.33
N GLY A 495 -10.18 23.32 -8.06
CA GLY A 495 -10.08 24.62 -8.71
C GLY A 495 -9.16 24.67 -9.94
N LYS A 496 -8.84 23.52 -10.52
CA LYS A 496 -8.05 23.40 -11.75
C LYS A 496 -8.80 22.57 -12.78
N PRO A 497 -8.62 22.83 -14.08
CA PRO A 497 -9.08 21.92 -15.12
C PRO A 497 -8.53 20.52 -14.88
N ALA A 498 -9.39 19.52 -14.94
CA ALA A 498 -8.97 18.13 -14.75
C ALA A 498 -8.10 17.68 -15.93
N LYS A 499 -7.02 16.92 -15.61
CA LYS A 499 -6.23 16.25 -16.64
C LYS A 499 -7.11 15.37 -17.52
N PRO A 500 -6.88 15.30 -18.84
CA PRO A 500 -7.66 14.46 -19.74
C PRO A 500 -7.67 12.99 -19.31
N MET A 501 -8.82 12.32 -19.42
CA MET A 501 -8.96 10.89 -19.26
C MET A 501 -8.21 10.17 -20.39
N GLN A 502 -7.35 9.21 -20.06
CA GLN A 502 -6.61 8.39 -21.02
C GLN A 502 -7.20 6.98 -21.19
N GLY A 503 -7.91 6.53 -20.16
CA GLY A 503 -8.67 5.29 -20.19
C GLY A 503 -9.85 5.34 -21.15
N LYS A 504 -10.28 4.18 -21.63
CA LYS A 504 -11.42 3.97 -22.53
C LYS A 504 -12.45 3.08 -21.86
N SER A 505 -13.74 3.40 -21.98
CA SER A 505 -14.79 2.54 -21.44
C SER A 505 -14.84 1.19 -22.13
N LEU A 506 -14.89 0.11 -21.34
CA LEU A 506 -15.10 -1.27 -21.77
C LEU A 506 -16.60 -1.63 -21.85
N ALA A 507 -17.52 -0.69 -21.59
CA ALA A 507 -18.95 -1.00 -21.49
C ALA A 507 -19.51 -1.60 -22.77
N SER A 508 -19.01 -1.24 -23.95
CA SER A 508 -19.41 -1.88 -25.23
C SER A 508 -19.01 -3.36 -25.26
N VAL A 509 -17.77 -3.67 -24.87
CA VAL A 509 -17.23 -5.05 -24.84
C VAL A 509 -17.92 -5.91 -23.77
N LEU A 510 -18.32 -5.30 -22.65
CA LEU A 510 -19.10 -6.00 -21.63
C LEU A 510 -20.51 -6.36 -22.09
N ARG A 511 -21.12 -5.54 -22.96
CA ARG A 511 -22.48 -5.76 -23.49
C ARG A 511 -22.49 -6.66 -24.74
N ASP A 512 -21.44 -6.64 -25.54
CA ASP A 512 -21.35 -7.32 -26.84
C ASP A 512 -19.96 -7.95 -27.02
N ALA A 513 -19.92 -9.27 -27.22
CA ALA A 513 -18.69 -10.02 -27.42
C ALA A 513 -17.95 -9.64 -28.71
N GLU A 514 -18.70 -9.22 -29.75
CA GLU A 514 -18.15 -8.83 -31.05
C GLU A 514 -17.73 -7.36 -31.11
N ALA A 515 -18.00 -6.58 -30.05
CA ALA A 515 -17.57 -5.19 -30.02
C ALA A 515 -16.05 -5.08 -30.15
N PRO A 516 -15.53 -4.14 -30.97
CA PRO A 516 -14.10 -3.96 -31.11
C PRO A 516 -13.49 -3.49 -29.77
N ALA A 517 -12.22 -3.85 -29.55
CA ALA A 517 -11.47 -3.34 -28.41
C ALA A 517 -11.42 -1.80 -28.46
N PRO A 518 -11.83 -1.09 -27.40
CA PRO A 518 -11.79 0.38 -27.40
C PRO A 518 -10.35 0.93 -27.30
N ARG A 519 -9.41 0.06 -26.95
CA ARG A 519 -7.98 0.37 -26.82
C ARG A 519 -7.17 -0.50 -27.76
N HIS A 520 -6.25 0.12 -28.51
CA HIS A 520 -5.41 -0.55 -29.49
C HIS A 520 -3.93 -0.56 -29.11
N GLU A 521 -3.50 0.32 -28.22
CA GLU A 521 -2.10 0.47 -27.86
C GLU A 521 -1.90 0.85 -26.38
N GLN A 522 -0.75 0.46 -25.84
CA GLN A 522 -0.32 0.82 -24.47
C GLN A 522 1.19 0.67 -24.32
N TYR A 523 1.83 1.66 -23.67
CA TYR A 523 3.21 1.56 -23.21
C TYR A 523 3.29 1.04 -21.77
N TYR A 524 4.41 0.45 -21.42
CA TYR A 524 4.77 0.02 -20.06
C TYR A 524 6.20 0.40 -19.77
N GLU A 525 6.44 0.86 -18.55
CA GLU A 525 7.80 1.08 -18.03
C GLU A 525 7.85 0.72 -16.55
N CYS A 526 8.94 0.09 -16.11
CA CYS A 526 9.30 -0.08 -14.72
C CYS A 526 10.79 -0.35 -14.60
N TRP A 527 11.51 0.54 -13.91
CA TRP A 527 12.96 0.41 -13.69
C TRP A 527 13.77 0.21 -14.97
N ALA A 528 13.47 1.01 -15.98
CA ALA A 528 13.98 0.96 -17.33
C ALA A 528 13.62 -0.29 -18.14
N ASN A 529 12.89 -1.27 -17.58
CA ASN A 529 12.21 -2.26 -18.40
C ASN A 529 11.11 -1.56 -19.18
N ARG A 530 11.00 -1.87 -20.46
CA ARG A 530 10.09 -1.18 -21.38
C ARG A 530 9.26 -2.19 -22.17
N ALA A 531 8.01 -1.85 -22.47
CA ALA A 531 7.26 -2.57 -23.49
C ALA A 531 6.25 -1.64 -24.17
N TYR A 532 5.91 -1.98 -25.40
CA TYR A 532 4.85 -1.33 -26.16
C TYR A 532 3.98 -2.37 -26.87
N TYR A 533 2.69 -2.29 -26.59
CA TYR A 533 1.67 -3.11 -27.24
C TYR A 533 0.94 -2.28 -28.29
N ARG A 534 0.72 -2.83 -29.49
CA ARG A 534 -0.17 -2.27 -30.51
C ARG A 534 -0.78 -3.41 -31.35
N ASP A 535 -2.11 -3.48 -31.41
CA ASP A 535 -2.87 -4.35 -32.30
C ASP A 535 -2.38 -5.81 -32.33
N GLY A 536 -2.21 -6.41 -31.15
CA GLY A 536 -1.77 -7.80 -31.00
C GLY A 536 -0.26 -8.04 -31.06
N TRP A 537 0.54 -7.02 -31.35
CA TRP A 537 1.99 -7.08 -31.27
C TRP A 537 2.52 -6.43 -30.00
N VAL A 538 3.56 -6.99 -29.41
CA VAL A 538 4.25 -6.39 -28.27
C VAL A 538 5.75 -6.47 -28.43
N ALA A 539 6.42 -5.32 -28.31
CA ALA A 539 7.85 -5.21 -28.15
C ALA A 539 8.20 -5.13 -26.66
N VAL A 540 9.17 -5.91 -26.18
CA VAL A 540 9.58 -5.97 -24.77
C VAL A 540 11.09 -5.78 -24.67
N SER A 541 11.54 -4.94 -23.73
CA SER A 541 12.96 -4.70 -23.44
C SER A 541 13.18 -4.85 -21.94
N LEU A 542 13.90 -5.88 -21.53
CA LEU A 542 14.23 -6.15 -20.13
C LEU A 542 15.66 -5.72 -19.83
N GLN A 543 15.86 -5.06 -18.71
CA GLN A 543 17.14 -4.47 -18.30
C GLN A 543 17.68 -5.13 -17.04
N LYS A 544 19.01 -5.21 -16.94
CA LYS A 544 19.66 -5.62 -15.70
C LYS A 544 19.82 -4.42 -14.77
N ARG A 545 19.32 -4.57 -13.55
CA ARG A 545 19.33 -3.51 -12.57
C ARG A 545 20.73 -3.07 -12.17
N GLY A 546 20.97 -1.75 -12.17
CA GLY A 546 22.26 -1.15 -11.82
C GLY A 546 23.29 -1.13 -12.95
N GLU A 547 23.02 -1.79 -14.09
CA GLU A 547 23.86 -1.73 -15.28
C GLU A 547 23.44 -0.56 -16.20
N ALA A 548 24.27 -0.25 -17.18
CA ALA A 548 23.91 0.74 -18.22
C ALA A 548 22.67 0.27 -18.98
N ILE A 549 21.77 1.21 -19.28
CA ILE A 549 20.55 0.91 -20.02
C ILE A 549 20.90 0.59 -21.46
N ASP A 550 20.51 -0.61 -21.90
CA ASP A 550 20.63 -1.01 -23.30
C ASP A 550 19.34 -0.64 -24.05
N PHE A 551 19.44 0.31 -24.97
CA PHE A 551 18.31 0.79 -25.75
C PHE A 551 17.94 -0.13 -26.91
N ASP A 552 18.84 -1.03 -27.33
CA ASP A 552 18.68 -1.94 -28.48
C ASP A 552 18.19 -3.34 -28.07
N ASN A 553 18.14 -3.63 -26.76
CA ASN A 553 17.73 -4.93 -26.24
C ASN A 553 16.20 -5.06 -26.25
N TRP A 554 15.63 -5.39 -27.41
CA TRP A 554 14.22 -5.62 -27.58
C TRP A 554 13.91 -7.01 -28.13
N THR A 555 12.81 -7.62 -27.68
CA THR A 555 12.18 -8.80 -28.27
C THR A 555 10.84 -8.40 -28.85
N LEU A 556 10.31 -9.19 -29.78
CA LEU A 556 9.02 -8.95 -30.43
C LEU A 556 8.14 -10.20 -30.36
N HIS A 557 6.89 -10.02 -29.97
CA HIS A 557 5.92 -11.11 -29.86
C HIS A 557 4.60 -10.75 -30.56
N ALA A 558 3.92 -11.74 -31.15
CA ALA A 558 2.61 -11.59 -31.80
C ALA A 558 1.59 -12.45 -31.07
N HIS A 559 0.64 -11.86 -30.37
CA HIS A 559 -0.27 -12.59 -29.49
C HIS A 559 -1.21 -13.55 -30.23
N ALA A 560 -1.44 -13.37 -31.54
CA ALA A 560 -2.20 -14.31 -32.36
C ALA A 560 -1.47 -15.67 -32.57
N GLU A 561 -0.14 -15.65 -32.52
CA GLU A 561 0.71 -16.84 -32.73
C GLU A 561 1.42 -17.28 -31.45
N ASP A 562 1.64 -16.34 -30.55
CA ASP A 562 2.39 -16.50 -29.30
C ASP A 562 1.72 -15.75 -28.15
N PHE A 563 0.57 -16.24 -27.72
CA PHE A 563 -0.21 -15.64 -26.62
C PHE A 563 0.60 -15.50 -25.32
N SER A 564 1.53 -16.44 -25.08
CA SER A 564 2.36 -16.50 -23.86
C SER A 564 3.65 -15.69 -23.93
N GLU A 565 3.95 -15.01 -25.05
CA GLU A 565 5.20 -14.25 -25.23
C GLU A 565 6.46 -15.13 -25.06
N SER A 566 6.41 -16.34 -25.60
CA SER A 566 7.47 -17.35 -25.52
C SER A 566 8.40 -17.39 -26.73
N MET A 567 8.01 -16.76 -27.85
CA MET A 567 8.75 -16.75 -29.10
C MET A 567 9.18 -15.32 -29.47
N ASP A 568 10.47 -15.13 -29.70
CA ASP A 568 11.00 -13.84 -30.18
C ASP A 568 10.99 -13.78 -31.70
N LEU A 569 10.11 -12.94 -32.26
CA LEU A 569 9.89 -12.76 -33.70
C LEU A 569 10.67 -11.57 -34.30
N ARG A 570 11.55 -10.93 -33.55
CA ARG A 570 12.27 -9.70 -33.99
C ARG A 570 13.06 -9.89 -35.29
N ARG A 571 13.56 -11.10 -35.55
CA ARG A 571 14.32 -11.42 -36.80
C ARG A 571 13.39 -11.58 -37.99
N GLN A 572 12.19 -12.09 -37.76
CA GLN A 572 11.19 -12.30 -38.82
C GLN A 572 10.49 -10.99 -39.19
N HIS A 573 10.28 -10.08 -38.21
CA HIS A 573 9.53 -8.85 -38.38
C HIS A 573 10.28 -7.61 -37.89
N PRO A 574 11.49 -7.31 -38.45
CA PRO A 574 12.33 -6.22 -37.94
C PRO A 574 11.70 -4.82 -38.15
N GLN A 575 10.88 -4.63 -39.18
CA GLN A 575 10.18 -3.37 -39.41
C GLN A 575 9.07 -3.15 -38.36
N LYS A 576 8.34 -4.22 -37.98
CA LYS A 576 7.33 -4.13 -36.91
C LYS A 576 7.97 -3.83 -35.57
N LEU A 577 9.14 -4.39 -35.27
CA LEU A 577 9.89 -4.02 -34.07
C LEU A 577 10.25 -2.53 -34.09
N ALA A 578 10.82 -2.04 -35.17
CA ALA A 578 11.22 -0.62 -35.31
C ALA A 578 10.02 0.32 -35.11
N GLU A 579 8.85 0.00 -35.71
CA GLU A 579 7.61 0.74 -35.50
C GLU A 579 7.21 0.83 -34.03
N LEU A 580 7.25 -0.30 -33.30
CA LEU A 580 6.83 -0.34 -31.90
C LEU A 580 7.83 0.35 -30.96
N VAL A 581 9.12 0.30 -31.27
CA VAL A 581 10.18 1.01 -30.52
C VAL A 581 10.03 2.52 -30.68
N GLU A 582 9.79 3.00 -31.89
CA GLU A 582 9.50 4.41 -32.14
C GLU A 582 8.22 4.88 -31.41
N ALA A 583 7.15 4.09 -31.51
CA ALA A 583 5.91 4.37 -30.80
C ALA A 583 6.03 4.39 -29.28
N PHE A 584 6.92 3.52 -28.73
CA PHE A 584 7.26 3.60 -27.31
C PHE A 584 7.94 4.93 -26.96
N ASP A 585 8.91 5.37 -27.75
CA ASP A 585 9.63 6.62 -27.51
C ASP A 585 8.68 7.84 -27.53
N GLU A 586 7.80 7.91 -28.52
CA GLU A 586 6.76 8.94 -28.60
C GLU A 586 5.83 8.94 -27.37
N ALA A 587 5.34 7.76 -26.99
CA ALA A 587 4.48 7.60 -25.82
C ALA A 587 5.21 7.93 -24.51
N ALA A 588 6.50 7.60 -24.41
CA ALA A 588 7.33 7.89 -23.26
C ALA A 588 7.50 9.39 -23.02
N TRP A 589 7.77 10.17 -24.08
CA TRP A 589 7.82 11.62 -23.99
C TRP A 589 6.44 12.22 -23.65
N ALA A 590 5.39 11.77 -24.32
CA ALA A 590 4.03 12.28 -24.12
C ALA A 590 3.51 12.06 -22.71
N ASN A 591 3.98 11.00 -22.02
CA ASN A 591 3.52 10.60 -20.68
C ASN A 591 4.54 10.88 -19.57
N MET A 592 5.63 11.61 -19.81
CA MET A 592 6.66 11.94 -18.82
C MET A 592 7.41 10.72 -18.26
N VAL A 593 7.62 9.68 -19.08
CA VAL A 593 8.36 8.48 -18.69
C VAL A 593 9.86 8.76 -18.52
N TYR A 594 10.40 9.67 -19.32
CA TYR A 594 11.81 10.01 -19.23
C TYR A 594 12.12 10.98 -18.09
N PRO A 595 13.30 10.85 -17.43
CA PRO A 595 14.38 9.90 -17.75
C PRO A 595 14.12 8.50 -17.19
N LEU A 596 14.59 7.46 -17.90
CA LEU A 596 14.61 6.09 -17.37
C LEU A 596 15.57 5.98 -16.19
N ASP A 597 15.20 5.20 -15.18
CA ASP A 597 16.01 5.04 -13.96
C ASP A 597 16.21 3.56 -13.61
N ASN A 598 17.43 3.06 -13.84
CA ASN A 598 17.84 1.69 -13.54
C ASN A 598 18.71 1.58 -12.26
N ARG A 599 18.77 2.61 -11.42
CA ARG A 599 19.56 2.58 -10.18
C ARG A 599 19.07 1.53 -9.21
N THR A 600 19.99 0.95 -8.43
CA THR A 600 19.64 0.05 -7.33
C THR A 600 18.85 0.77 -6.24
N PRO A 601 18.04 0.05 -5.43
CA PRO A 601 17.30 0.65 -4.32
C PRO A 601 18.19 1.42 -3.34
N ALA A 602 19.40 0.93 -3.08
CA ALA A 602 20.36 1.59 -2.19
C ALA A 602 20.80 2.96 -2.74
N ARG A 603 21.13 3.07 -4.03
CA ARG A 603 21.48 4.35 -4.66
C ARG A 603 20.32 5.34 -4.63
N ARG A 604 19.10 4.88 -4.82
CA ARG A 604 17.91 5.73 -4.78
C ARG A 604 17.65 6.29 -3.40
N PHE A 605 17.83 5.49 -2.35
CA PHE A 605 17.71 5.96 -0.97
C PHE A 605 18.71 7.10 -0.67
N LEU A 606 19.94 6.97 -1.15
CA LEU A 606 20.99 7.97 -0.95
C LEU A 606 20.79 9.26 -1.77
N GLU A 607 20.26 9.10 -2.97
CA GLU A 607 20.04 10.17 -3.94
C GLU A 607 18.58 10.68 -3.94
N GLY A 608 17.76 10.23 -2.99
CA GLY A 608 16.37 10.64 -2.80
C GLY A 608 16.19 12.11 -2.43
N PRO A 609 14.97 12.54 -2.11
CA PRO A 609 14.66 13.93 -1.80
C PRO A 609 15.58 14.50 -0.70
N PRO A 610 16.13 15.70 -0.87
CA PRO A 610 17.10 16.27 0.09
C PRO A 610 16.62 16.29 1.54
N HIS A 611 15.32 16.52 1.77
CA HIS A 611 14.72 16.58 3.11
C HIS A 611 14.56 15.19 3.78
N LEU A 612 14.68 14.09 3.01
CA LEU A 612 14.66 12.71 3.52
C LEU A 612 16.07 12.11 3.61
N ARG A 613 17.08 12.82 3.10
CA ARG A 613 18.47 12.34 3.21
C ARG A 613 18.94 12.44 4.65
N PRO A 614 19.72 11.46 5.12
CA PRO A 614 20.32 11.54 6.44
C PRO A 614 21.21 12.78 6.56
N ALA A 615 20.99 13.59 7.59
CA ALA A 615 21.91 14.69 7.92
C ALA A 615 23.29 14.15 8.34
N ALA A 616 24.37 14.92 8.13
CA ALA A 616 25.72 14.49 8.51
C ALA A 616 25.80 14.18 10.01
N GLU A 617 25.25 15.07 10.83
CA GLU A 617 25.09 14.88 12.26
C GLU A 617 23.76 15.49 12.71
N SER A 618 23.10 14.85 13.66
CA SER A 618 21.85 15.37 14.22
C SER A 618 21.62 14.83 15.62
N ARG A 619 20.94 15.65 16.43
CA ARG A 619 20.48 15.26 17.76
C ARG A 619 18.99 15.47 17.85
N ARG A 620 18.26 14.42 18.22
CA ARG A 620 16.80 14.47 18.29
C ARG A 620 16.29 13.90 19.61
N ARG A 621 15.36 14.63 20.22
CA ARG A 621 14.71 14.24 21.47
C ARG A 621 13.30 13.74 21.19
N PHE A 622 12.93 12.63 21.81
CA PHE A 622 11.62 12.00 21.73
C PHE A 622 11.01 11.91 23.12
N LEU A 623 9.71 12.15 23.20
CA LEU A 623 8.97 12.14 24.47
C LEU A 623 8.15 10.85 24.59
N PRO A 624 7.98 10.31 25.82
CA PRO A 624 7.12 9.15 26.06
C PRO A 624 5.63 9.50 25.87
N ASN A 625 4.77 8.49 25.99
CA ASN A 625 3.30 8.60 25.88
C ASN A 625 2.78 9.04 24.50
N ALA A 626 3.61 8.90 23.48
CA ALA A 626 3.22 9.09 22.08
C ALA A 626 2.95 7.72 21.42
N GLN A 627 2.25 7.74 20.29
CA GLN A 627 2.22 6.62 19.36
C GLN A 627 3.62 6.39 18.76
N THR A 628 3.83 5.25 18.13
CA THR A 628 5.07 4.89 17.44
C THR A 628 5.54 6.04 16.54
N VAL A 629 6.75 6.52 16.74
CA VAL A 629 7.38 7.49 15.85
C VAL A 629 7.71 6.81 14.53
N HIS A 630 7.22 7.33 13.44
CA HIS A 630 7.32 6.71 12.13
C HIS A 630 8.77 6.39 11.71
N ARG A 631 8.98 5.23 11.09
CA ARG A 631 10.30 4.75 10.64
C ARG A 631 11.08 5.75 9.79
N ASN A 632 10.41 6.53 8.94
CA ASN A 632 11.06 7.55 8.09
C ASN A 632 11.68 8.70 8.91
N VAL A 633 11.29 8.86 10.19
CA VAL A 633 11.88 9.80 11.12
C VAL A 633 13.11 9.21 11.78
N ILE A 634 13.14 7.91 12.01
CA ILE A 634 14.17 7.20 12.79
C ILE A 634 15.30 6.68 11.89
N ALA A 635 14.96 6.07 10.74
CA ALA A 635 15.95 5.48 9.85
C ALA A 635 17.10 6.44 9.48
N PRO A 636 16.87 7.72 9.16
CA PRO A 636 17.96 8.65 8.87
C PRO A 636 18.93 8.87 10.04
N LEU A 637 18.50 8.64 11.29
CA LEU A 637 19.32 8.86 12.49
C LEU A 637 20.28 7.72 12.78
N ILE A 638 19.98 6.49 12.32
CA ILE A 638 20.71 5.26 12.67
C ILE A 638 21.25 4.48 11.46
N ALA A 639 20.82 4.83 10.25
CA ALA A 639 21.11 4.04 9.05
C ALA A 639 22.61 4.04 8.70
N ASN A 640 23.26 2.88 8.84
CA ASN A 640 24.66 2.59 8.51
C ASN A 640 25.65 3.68 9.00
N ARG A 641 25.52 4.05 10.24
CA ARG A 641 26.31 5.12 10.85
C ARG A 641 26.53 4.88 12.35
N ASN A 642 27.46 5.61 12.92
CA ASN A 642 27.60 5.70 14.37
C ASN A 642 26.39 6.42 14.95
N PHE A 643 25.92 6.01 16.11
CA PHE A 643 24.89 6.71 16.86
C PHE A 643 24.95 6.39 18.35
N THR A 644 24.39 7.28 19.14
CA THR A 644 24.14 7.05 20.56
C THR A 644 22.65 7.22 20.84
N ILE A 645 22.05 6.26 21.53
CA ILE A 645 20.68 6.35 22.03
C ILE A 645 20.74 6.45 23.54
N VAL A 646 20.18 7.51 24.10
CA VAL A 646 20.14 7.74 25.55
C VAL A 646 18.69 7.74 26.03
N ALA A 647 18.35 6.83 26.92
CA ALA A 647 17.06 6.82 27.62
C ALA A 647 17.25 7.40 29.03
N ARG A 648 16.50 8.45 29.37
CA ARG A 648 16.47 9.03 30.72
C ARG A 648 15.18 8.63 31.42
N PHE A 649 15.33 8.06 32.61
CA PHE A 649 14.18 7.46 33.30
C PHE A 649 14.42 7.45 34.81
N ARG A 650 13.36 7.31 35.60
CA ARG A 650 13.39 7.01 37.01
C ARG A 650 13.15 5.54 37.25
N HIS A 651 14.05 4.90 37.99
CA HIS A 651 14.00 3.47 38.33
C HIS A 651 13.73 3.28 39.81
N GLY A 652 12.72 2.47 40.14
CA GLY A 652 12.42 2.06 41.51
C GLY A 652 12.69 0.58 41.74
N ALA A 653 12.66 0.14 42.99
CA ALA A 653 12.87 -1.25 43.35
C ALA A 653 11.91 -2.19 42.57
N GLY A 654 12.48 -3.12 41.80
CA GLY A 654 11.71 -4.10 41.02
C GLY A 654 11.08 -3.59 39.74
N ASP A 655 11.37 -2.34 39.33
CA ASP A 655 10.98 -1.86 38.02
C ASP A 655 11.68 -2.67 36.90
N ARG A 656 10.92 -2.97 35.86
CA ARG A 656 11.38 -3.76 34.71
C ARG A 656 10.55 -3.43 33.48
N GLY A 657 11.02 -3.78 32.30
CA GLY A 657 10.31 -3.57 31.03
C GLY A 657 11.15 -2.87 29.99
N VAL A 658 10.55 -2.67 28.82
CA VAL A 658 11.17 -2.04 27.67
C VAL A 658 11.30 -0.53 27.90
N LEU A 659 12.52 -0.01 27.79
CA LEU A 659 12.80 1.42 27.78
C LEU A 659 12.49 2.04 26.42
N LEU A 660 12.91 1.35 25.34
CA LEU A 660 12.60 1.70 23.96
C LEU A 660 12.74 0.49 23.03
N ALA A 661 11.99 0.51 21.93
CA ALA A 661 12.16 -0.41 20.81
C ALA A 661 12.24 0.38 19.51
N ILE A 662 13.02 -0.06 18.54
CA ILE A 662 13.10 0.48 17.18
C ILE A 662 13.00 -0.70 16.23
N GLY A 663 12.02 -0.66 15.33
CA GLY A 663 11.78 -1.73 14.36
C GLY A 663 10.80 -2.79 14.84
N ASP A 664 10.89 -3.97 14.26
CA ASP A 664 9.95 -5.08 14.45
C ASP A 664 10.61 -6.44 14.17
N VAL A 665 9.81 -7.49 14.00
CA VAL A 665 10.28 -8.83 13.65
C VAL A 665 11.17 -8.86 12.41
N ALA A 666 11.01 -7.93 11.47
CA ALA A 666 11.83 -7.84 10.26
C ALA A 666 13.26 -7.35 10.53
N GLY A 667 13.47 -6.54 11.57
CA GLY A 667 14.77 -6.02 12.00
C GLY A 667 14.63 -4.86 12.98
N GLY A 668 15.60 -4.69 13.86
CA GLY A 668 15.53 -3.61 14.84
C GLY A 668 16.37 -3.84 16.10
N LEU A 669 16.02 -3.12 17.16
CA LEU A 669 16.62 -3.27 18.47
C LEU A 669 15.60 -2.99 19.59
N VAL A 670 15.73 -3.69 20.71
CA VAL A 670 14.96 -3.43 21.94
C VAL A 670 15.88 -3.32 23.14
N LEU A 671 15.80 -2.18 23.84
CA LEU A 671 16.53 -1.88 25.06
C LEU A 671 15.59 -2.00 26.26
N TYR A 672 15.91 -2.84 27.21
CA TYR A 672 15.01 -3.17 28.32
C TYR A 672 15.74 -3.45 29.63
N ILE A 673 15.01 -3.46 30.72
CA ILE A 673 15.49 -3.85 32.05
C ILE A 673 14.83 -5.17 32.43
N GLU A 674 15.64 -6.18 32.70
CA GLU A 674 15.20 -7.50 33.18
C GLU A 674 16.14 -7.97 34.28
N ASN A 675 15.57 -8.48 35.38
CA ASN A 675 16.32 -8.95 36.56
C ASN A 675 17.27 -7.88 37.14
N GLY A 676 16.83 -6.60 37.13
CA GLY A 676 17.60 -5.47 37.67
C GLY A 676 18.80 -5.03 36.81
N ALA A 677 18.98 -5.59 35.63
CA ALA A 677 20.08 -5.24 34.72
C ALA A 677 19.59 -4.71 33.37
N LEU A 678 20.37 -3.81 32.78
CA LEU A 678 20.14 -3.30 31.41
C LEU A 678 20.46 -4.41 30.42
N ARG A 679 19.59 -4.56 29.40
CA ARG A 679 19.69 -5.58 28.34
C ARG A 679 19.37 -4.96 26.99
N LEU A 680 19.99 -5.49 25.95
CA LEU A 680 19.68 -5.18 24.56
C LEU A 680 19.53 -6.46 23.77
N THR A 681 18.46 -6.57 22.99
CA THR A 681 18.39 -7.49 21.85
C THR A 681 18.45 -6.69 20.58
N TYR A 682 19.28 -7.12 19.64
CA TYR A 682 19.47 -6.54 18.33
C TYR A 682 19.12 -7.56 17.26
N ASN A 683 18.08 -7.29 16.49
CA ASN A 683 17.66 -8.09 15.35
C ASN A 683 18.29 -7.54 14.06
N GLY A 684 19.40 -8.09 13.65
CA GLY A 684 20.10 -7.76 12.39
C GLY A 684 19.44 -8.43 11.18
N PHE A 685 18.13 -8.22 10.98
CA PHE A 685 17.34 -8.80 9.89
C PHE A 685 17.46 -10.35 9.88
N GLY A 686 17.05 -10.96 10.98
CA GLY A 686 17.10 -12.42 11.20
C GLY A 686 18.40 -12.96 11.80
N ARG A 687 19.40 -12.09 12.04
CA ARG A 687 20.56 -12.42 12.88
C ARG A 687 20.43 -11.70 14.22
N PHE A 688 20.31 -12.46 15.29
CA PHE A 688 20.09 -11.92 16.63
C PHE A 688 21.40 -11.80 17.41
N HIS A 689 21.59 -10.67 18.08
CA HIS A 689 22.68 -10.40 18.99
C HIS A 689 22.13 -9.86 20.31
N ALA A 690 22.74 -10.20 21.42
CA ALA A 690 22.36 -9.71 22.74
C ALA A 690 23.55 -9.05 23.45
N LEU A 691 23.28 -7.94 24.15
CA LEU A 691 24.24 -7.31 25.05
C LEU A 691 23.71 -7.35 26.48
N ALA A 692 24.58 -7.71 27.39
CA ALA A 692 24.38 -7.55 28.81
C ALA A 692 25.01 -6.23 29.27
N GLY A 693 24.23 -5.40 29.94
CA GLY A 693 24.67 -4.15 30.51
C GLY A 693 24.77 -4.24 32.04
N PRO A 694 25.14 -3.12 32.69
CA PRO A 694 25.28 -3.00 34.13
C PRO A 694 23.95 -3.15 34.89
N ALA A 695 24.02 -3.43 36.18
CA ALA A 695 22.88 -3.34 37.08
C ALA A 695 22.36 -1.89 37.18
N VAL A 696 21.04 -1.73 37.15
CA VAL A 696 20.41 -0.39 37.15
C VAL A 696 20.12 -0.01 38.60
N PRO A 697 20.71 1.09 39.10
CA PRO A 697 20.47 1.57 40.46
C PRO A 697 19.08 2.22 40.58
N GLU A 698 18.55 2.29 41.79
CA GLU A 698 17.35 3.07 42.10
C GLU A 698 17.61 4.58 41.96
N GLY A 699 16.65 5.35 41.50
CA GLY A 699 16.71 6.81 41.35
C GLY A 699 16.60 7.28 39.90
N GLU A 700 17.12 8.45 39.64
CA GLU A 700 17.21 9.01 38.27
C GLU A 700 18.37 8.33 37.53
N CYS A 701 18.06 7.74 36.37
CA CYS A 701 19.02 6.98 35.56
C CYS A 701 19.09 7.51 34.14
N SER A 702 20.24 7.34 33.51
CA SER A 702 20.48 7.60 32.10
C SER A 702 21.20 6.40 31.51
N ALA A 703 20.49 5.60 30.69
CA ALA A 703 21.06 4.44 30.03
C ALA A 703 21.39 4.78 28.58
N ALA A 704 22.56 4.38 28.11
CA ALA A 704 23.02 4.64 26.75
C ALA A 704 23.32 3.34 26.01
N LEU A 705 22.91 3.27 24.74
CA LEU A 705 23.46 2.40 23.72
C LEU A 705 24.40 3.23 22.85
N GLU A 706 25.69 2.91 22.87
CA GLU A 706 26.68 3.43 21.95
C GLU A 706 26.87 2.43 20.81
N TYR A 707 26.73 2.88 19.57
CA TYR A 707 26.85 2.07 18.37
C TYR A 707 27.90 2.60 17.41
N GLU A 708 28.78 1.73 16.92
CA GLU A 708 29.83 2.05 15.98
C GLU A 708 29.69 1.20 14.70
N ALA A 709 29.53 1.87 13.56
CA ALA A 709 29.51 1.25 12.24
C ALA A 709 30.95 1.11 11.72
N LEU A 710 31.39 -0.14 11.53
CA LEU A 710 32.79 -0.50 11.23
C LEU A 710 33.10 -0.59 9.74
N GLY A 711 32.12 -0.34 8.87
CA GLY A 711 32.20 -0.59 7.44
C GLY A 711 31.85 -2.02 7.05
N ARG A 712 31.63 -2.26 5.74
CA ARG A 712 31.14 -3.53 5.18
C ARG A 712 29.94 -4.10 5.92
N ARG A 713 29.03 -3.21 6.29
CA ARG A 713 27.81 -3.51 7.03
C ARG A 713 28.02 -4.13 8.43
N ARG A 714 29.24 -4.13 8.93
CA ARG A 714 29.52 -4.58 10.30
C ARG A 714 29.29 -3.44 11.30
N GLY A 715 28.89 -3.81 12.50
CA GLY A 715 28.72 -2.90 13.62
C GLY A 715 29.00 -3.56 14.95
N ARG A 716 29.25 -2.73 15.95
CA ARG A 716 29.37 -3.14 17.34
C ARG A 716 28.67 -2.13 18.24
N GLY A 717 28.26 -2.56 19.40
CA GLY A 717 27.66 -1.68 20.39
C GLY A 717 28.05 -2.04 21.79
N ARG A 718 27.79 -1.12 22.72
CA ARG A 718 27.91 -1.36 24.17
C ARG A 718 26.85 -0.60 24.93
N LEU A 719 26.54 -1.09 26.11
CA LEU A 719 25.60 -0.46 27.04
C LEU A 719 26.35 0.27 28.15
N ALA A 720 25.87 1.43 28.54
CA ALA A 720 26.45 2.24 29.61
C ALA A 720 25.36 2.88 30.48
N LEU A 721 25.67 3.12 31.73
CA LEU A 721 24.90 4.00 32.62
C LEU A 721 25.72 5.26 32.93
N GLU A 722 25.08 6.42 32.88
CA GLU A 722 25.75 7.70 33.22
C GLU A 722 26.27 7.71 34.68
N GLY A 723 27.58 7.98 34.87
CA GLY A 723 28.23 7.93 36.18
C GLY A 723 28.45 6.53 36.73
N GLY A 724 28.20 5.46 35.94
CA GLY A 724 28.33 4.06 36.34
C GLY A 724 29.25 3.25 35.44
N GLU A 725 29.03 1.94 35.45
CA GLU A 725 29.81 1.00 34.63
C GLU A 725 29.48 1.12 33.16
N VAL A 726 30.50 0.91 32.34
CA VAL A 726 30.40 0.80 30.89
C VAL A 726 30.61 -0.65 30.50
N GLY A 727 29.65 -1.24 29.77
CA GLY A 727 29.74 -2.60 29.29
C GLY A 727 30.80 -2.82 28.20
N GLU A 728 31.09 -4.07 27.90
CA GLU A 728 32.01 -4.43 26.83
C GLU A 728 31.38 -4.21 25.45
N TRP A 729 32.22 -3.98 24.44
CA TRP A 729 31.80 -3.94 23.04
C TRP A 729 31.41 -5.33 22.55
N GLY A 730 30.19 -5.48 22.07
CA GLY A 730 29.68 -6.70 21.40
C GLY A 730 29.33 -6.47 19.96
N GLU A 731 29.31 -7.53 19.17
CA GLU A 731 28.89 -7.46 17.77
C GLU A 731 27.40 -7.13 17.67
N LEU A 732 27.07 -6.18 16.80
CA LEU A 732 25.70 -5.82 16.40
C LEU A 732 25.66 -5.65 14.88
N SER A 733 25.75 -6.76 14.15
CA SER A 733 25.81 -6.80 12.68
C SER A 733 24.59 -7.55 12.11
N PRO A 734 24.17 -7.20 10.88
CA PRO A 734 24.59 -6.06 10.06
C PRO A 734 24.04 -4.74 10.58
N THR A 735 24.63 -3.61 10.18
CA THR A 735 24.12 -2.27 10.50
C THR A 735 22.66 -2.12 10.05
N LEU A 736 21.82 -1.50 10.89
CA LEU A 736 20.44 -1.18 10.48
C LEU A 736 20.44 -0.20 9.32
N MET A 737 19.48 -0.39 8.43
CA MET A 737 19.15 0.50 7.32
C MET A 737 17.64 0.81 7.38
N GLY A 738 16.96 0.94 6.27
CA GLY A 738 15.52 0.69 6.18
C GLY A 738 15.24 -0.83 6.18
N GLY A 739 13.99 -1.22 6.00
CA GLY A 739 13.61 -2.63 5.86
C GLY A 739 12.83 -3.20 7.06
N PHE A 740 12.69 -2.45 8.14
CA PHE A 740 11.71 -2.69 9.20
C PHE A 740 10.45 -1.83 8.94
N HIS A 741 9.30 -2.27 9.46
CA HIS A 741 8.02 -1.62 9.19
C HIS A 741 7.65 -0.63 10.29
N GLU A 742 8.03 -0.92 11.55
CA GLU A 742 7.79 -0.05 12.69
C GLU A 742 8.92 0.97 12.91
N GLY A 743 8.66 1.99 13.71
CA GLY A 743 9.63 3.02 14.06
C GLY A 743 10.11 2.92 15.49
N LEU A 744 10.09 4.05 16.25
CA LEU A 744 10.51 4.11 17.65
C LEU A 744 9.29 4.06 18.57
N ASP A 745 9.30 3.11 19.48
CA ASP A 745 8.44 3.04 20.65
C ASP A 745 9.21 3.36 21.94
N ILE A 746 8.53 4.01 22.88
CA ILE A 746 9.11 4.37 24.17
C ILE A 746 8.27 3.78 25.29
N GLY A 747 8.91 2.99 26.15
CA GLY A 747 8.29 2.38 27.31
C GLY A 747 7.63 1.04 27.06
N LEU A 748 7.62 0.55 25.84
CA LEU A 748 7.13 -0.76 25.42
C LEU A 748 7.61 -1.09 24.01
N ASP A 749 7.43 -2.33 23.58
CA ASP A 749 7.57 -2.78 22.19
C ASP A 749 6.15 -3.09 21.68
N ARG A 750 5.62 -2.29 20.72
CA ARG A 750 4.24 -2.39 20.28
C ARG A 750 4.09 -3.41 19.17
N ARG A 751 2.89 -3.97 19.06
CA ARG A 751 2.41 -4.77 17.93
C ARG A 751 3.34 -5.92 17.55
N ALA A 752 4.26 -5.72 16.60
CA ALA A 752 5.23 -6.74 16.18
C ALA A 752 6.52 -6.64 16.99
N PRO A 753 6.85 -7.61 17.84
CA PRO A 753 8.02 -7.52 18.71
C PRO A 753 9.33 -7.62 17.92
N VAL A 754 10.34 -6.85 18.31
CA VAL A 754 11.71 -7.02 17.82
C VAL A 754 12.29 -8.37 18.25
N ASP A 755 11.94 -8.82 19.45
CA ASP A 755 12.41 -10.04 20.09
C ASP A 755 11.23 -10.93 20.52
N TRP A 756 11.01 -12.02 19.77
CA TRP A 756 9.94 -12.98 20.06
C TRP A 756 10.14 -13.73 21.36
N GLU A 757 11.36 -14.05 21.77
CA GLU A 757 11.62 -14.75 23.02
C GLU A 757 11.27 -13.86 24.22
N LEU A 758 11.56 -12.55 24.11
CA LEU A 758 11.17 -11.56 25.12
C LEU A 758 9.65 -11.43 25.18
N TRP A 759 8.99 -11.42 24.02
CA TRP A 759 7.53 -11.36 23.93
C TRP A 759 6.86 -12.61 24.53
N GLU A 760 7.36 -13.79 24.24
CA GLU A 760 6.81 -15.04 24.80
C GLU A 760 6.94 -15.12 26.31
N ARG A 761 8.01 -14.56 26.87
CA ARG A 761 8.20 -14.51 28.32
C ARG A 761 7.31 -13.50 29.03
N HIS A 762 6.97 -12.37 28.39
CA HIS A 762 6.40 -11.21 29.09
C HIS A 762 5.16 -10.60 28.41
N GLY A 763 4.82 -10.97 27.18
CA GLY A 763 3.84 -10.24 26.39
C GLY A 763 4.31 -8.81 26.09
N ILE A 764 3.40 -7.82 26.15
CA ILE A 764 3.78 -6.41 26.12
C ILE A 764 4.56 -6.10 27.41
N PHE A 765 5.86 -6.05 27.31
CA PHE A 765 6.76 -5.82 28.43
C PHE A 765 6.93 -4.33 28.72
N ARG A 766 5.81 -3.69 29.13
CA ARG A 766 5.83 -2.25 29.44
C ARG A 766 6.74 -1.93 30.63
N TYR A 767 7.57 -0.88 30.52
CA TYR A 767 8.38 -0.38 31.64
C TYR A 767 7.48 0.12 32.77
N ARG A 768 7.78 -0.30 34.00
CA ARG A 768 6.98 0.01 35.19
C ARG A 768 7.34 1.33 35.85
N GLY A 769 8.58 1.83 35.64
CA GLY A 769 9.02 3.13 36.13
C GLY A 769 8.57 4.28 35.21
N THR A 770 9.20 5.43 35.36
CA THR A 770 8.87 6.64 34.58
C THR A 770 9.99 6.97 33.61
N ILE A 771 9.69 7.02 32.31
CA ILE A 771 10.63 7.49 31.27
C ILE A 771 10.45 8.98 31.09
N ARG A 772 11.53 9.74 31.13
CA ARG A 772 11.55 11.18 30.90
C ARG A 772 11.62 11.52 29.41
N ASP A 773 12.56 10.93 28.70
CA ASP A 773 12.75 11.08 27.28
C ASP A 773 13.77 10.07 26.72
N VAL A 774 13.82 9.99 25.39
CA VAL A 774 14.85 9.30 24.62
C VAL A 774 15.52 10.31 23.69
N VAL A 775 16.85 10.31 23.64
CA VAL A 775 17.64 11.16 22.75
C VAL A 775 18.44 10.25 21.82
N ILE A 776 18.36 10.51 20.52
CA ILE A 776 19.21 9.86 19.51
C ILE A 776 20.16 10.92 18.96
N GLU A 777 21.46 10.64 19.06
CA GLU A 777 22.53 11.44 18.49
C GLU A 777 23.20 10.65 17.37
N SER A 778 23.16 11.19 16.17
CA SER A 778 23.77 10.59 14.98
C SER A 778 25.21 11.04 14.88
N GLY A 779 26.11 10.09 14.67
CA GLY A 779 27.53 10.33 14.39
C GLY A 779 27.88 10.17 12.90
N PRO A 780 29.16 9.97 12.57
CA PRO A 780 29.63 9.74 11.21
C PRO A 780 29.02 8.50 10.57
N PHE A 781 28.91 8.52 9.24
CA PHE A 781 28.58 7.32 8.48
C PHE A 781 29.69 6.27 8.54
N ALA A 782 29.34 5.02 8.24
CA ALA A 782 30.32 3.94 8.12
C ALA A 782 31.46 4.33 7.17
N PRO A 783 32.73 3.93 7.46
CA PRO A 783 33.90 4.41 6.73
C PRO A 783 33.88 4.19 5.23
N ASP A 784 33.23 3.12 4.78
CA ASP A 784 33.23 2.68 3.37
C ASP A 784 31.96 3.05 2.62
N MET A 785 30.94 3.61 3.27
CA MET A 785 29.64 3.85 2.64
C MET A 785 29.26 2.67 1.71
N SER A 786 29.49 1.44 2.18
CA SER A 786 29.52 0.22 1.40
C SER A 786 28.27 -0.08 0.58
N PHE A 787 27.16 0.54 0.93
CA PHE A 787 25.91 0.46 0.19
C PHE A 787 25.79 1.44 -1.00
N ALA A 788 26.75 2.37 -1.17
CA ALA A 788 26.75 3.29 -2.31
C ALA A 788 27.32 2.66 -3.59
N ARG A 789 27.95 1.49 -3.49
CA ARG A 789 28.63 0.81 -4.59
C ARG A 789 27.92 -0.44 -5.10
N GLU A 790 26.90 -0.92 -4.39
CA GLU A 790 26.02 -2.02 -4.78
C GLU A 790 24.67 -1.48 -5.31
#